data_c7cc3e625ebb09154e7dd30eb92d2995
#
_entry.id   c7cc3e625ebb09154e7dd30eb92d2995
#
_cell.length_a   1.000
_cell.length_b   1.000
_cell.length_c   1.000
_cell.angle_alpha   90.00
_cell.angle_beta   90.00
_cell.angle_gamma   90.00
#
_symmetry.space_group_name_H-M   'P 1'
#
loop_
_entity.id
_entity.type
_entity.pdbx_description
1 polymer ?
#
loop_
_entity_poly.entity_id
_entity_poly.type
_entity_poly.pdbx_seq_one_letter_code
_entity_poly.pdbx_strand_id
1 'polypeptide(L)'
;MKTKSLKYIFAAGLLCCGISTTMTSCSNVLDEEPRSTYDPSFFNTQTGIEGGLSALYAHLRYFYGNGYYLNTLETGTDEYTYAQSADGNFKDADLSGVGSVTPTSTVAGGAWGELFTNINTCNGIIENGTAAGFSDALLAEAYFFRAFDYFILVQTYGGVPLDLGNGKLKFNTTTNRTSVRNTVPEVYEVIFADLEKAVNDLPDNPRMTGTATKNLARLYLSKAYLTYAWWLENPNNIPTYPECSRDASQAQSYFQKAYDTAKTAIDAPGPYGLMPTFYEVNAAQYDRNKEIMLYADHSENEKFGNGGAGYGWGNGGSPENFAYWMETWNYTEMTALSTAGDTKVYPVQRETYQGLGRPWTRMAPVADAFLEGGVWEDDVKAIDSRYDATFTLRYHTNTAKPGANAGAWVYGANGMKINSGEVYFSFVDEATEANIDWTPTKAMVKNGDKTEEQEVTRFNFGKLPGRADFVRSVKNISRKCYPINWKISIARTDTDNSFNNFVNGGSPRPWNVAKFSEFYLIAAEAAVKLGKNADAKEMVNVLRARAGKMTFNQNDNVAVNIDKSAEMIAATPDVIDIDFILDERSREFWGEGYRWFDLVRTQKWTERAKTYRIGGNGFTDTTLETVTRDIPAGYYLRPIPQGQLDGMEMTAEEKANYQNPAYRN
;
A
#
# COMPACT_ATOMS: atom_id res chain seq x y z
N MET A 1 -14.23 -78.12 -41.69
CA MET A 1 -14.49 -76.74 -41.21
C MET A 1 -15.76 -76.66 -40.38
N LYS A 2 -15.94 -77.47 -39.33
CA LYS A 2 -17.15 -77.41 -38.47
C LYS A 2 -16.91 -77.66 -36.98
N THR A 3 -15.71 -77.53 -36.48
CA THR A 3 -15.38 -77.82 -35.10
C THR A 3 -14.76 -76.65 -34.33
N LYS A 4 -14.62 -75.46 -34.98
CA LYS A 4 -14.08 -74.24 -34.31
C LYS A 4 -15.16 -73.26 -33.79
N SER A 5 -16.39 -73.31 -34.27
CA SER A 5 -17.46 -72.41 -33.85
C SER A 5 -18.11 -72.79 -32.48
N LEU A 6 -18.04 -74.05 -32.08
CA LEU A 6 -18.69 -74.52 -30.82
C LEU A 6 -17.87 -74.16 -29.56
N LYS A 7 -16.54 -73.98 -29.71
CA LYS A 7 -15.69 -73.57 -28.59
C LYS A 7 -15.83 -72.05 -28.20
N TYR A 8 -16.20 -71.22 -29.14
CA TYR A 8 -16.41 -69.80 -28.89
C TYR A 8 -17.80 -69.51 -28.29
N ILE A 9 -18.79 -70.33 -28.55
CA ILE A 9 -20.13 -70.20 -27.97
C ILE A 9 -20.11 -70.61 -26.49
N PHE A 10 -19.33 -71.61 -26.10
CA PHE A 10 -19.18 -72.02 -24.71
C PHE A 10 -18.29 -71.00 -23.90
N ALA A 11 -17.30 -70.36 -24.50
CA ALA A 11 -16.49 -69.36 -23.87
C ALA A 11 -17.27 -68.06 -23.65
N ALA A 12 -18.14 -67.66 -24.58
CA ALA A 12 -18.98 -66.47 -24.46
C ALA A 12 -20.11 -66.68 -23.43
N GLY A 13 -20.68 -67.93 -23.30
CA GLY A 13 -21.67 -68.21 -22.29
C GLY A 13 -21.10 -68.21 -20.86
N LEU A 14 -19.89 -68.67 -20.65
CA LEU A 14 -19.21 -68.66 -19.35
C LEU A 14 -18.76 -67.27 -18.96
N LEU A 15 -18.44 -66.39 -19.92
CA LEU A 15 -18.09 -65.00 -19.64
C LEU A 15 -19.31 -64.16 -19.23
N CYS A 16 -20.50 -64.44 -19.82
CA CYS A 16 -21.75 -63.80 -19.46
C CYS A 16 -22.32 -64.24 -18.10
N CYS A 17 -22.12 -65.49 -17.67
CA CYS A 17 -22.53 -65.94 -16.36
C CYS A 17 -21.54 -65.54 -15.22
N GLY A 18 -20.28 -65.26 -15.54
CA GLY A 18 -19.29 -64.79 -14.56
C GLY A 18 -19.39 -63.29 -14.23
N ILE A 19 -20.07 -62.50 -15.08
CA ILE A 19 -20.23 -61.04 -14.88
C ILE A 19 -21.50 -60.73 -14.05
N SER A 20 -22.41 -61.67 -13.89
CA SER A 20 -23.68 -61.43 -13.19
C SER A 20 -23.62 -61.58 -11.66
N THR A 21 -22.49 -61.98 -11.08
CA THR A 21 -22.37 -62.23 -9.63
C THR A 21 -21.40 -61.33 -8.89
N THR A 22 -20.88 -60.27 -9.57
CA THR A 22 -19.97 -59.27 -8.91
C THR A 22 -20.44 -57.83 -9.06
N MET A 23 -21.74 -57.62 -9.24
CA MET A 23 -22.36 -56.31 -9.03
C MET A 23 -22.79 -56.18 -7.58
N THR A 24 -21.88 -56.39 -6.63
CA THR A 24 -21.98 -55.69 -5.35
C THR A 24 -21.53 -54.30 -5.63
N SER A 25 -22.48 -53.42 -5.82
CA SER A 25 -22.29 -51.98 -5.88
C SER A 25 -21.38 -51.54 -4.73
N CYS A 26 -20.15 -51.22 -5.06
CA CYS A 26 -19.38 -50.32 -4.19
C CYS A 26 -20.04 -48.94 -4.31
N SER A 27 -21.08 -48.70 -3.53
CA SER A 27 -21.74 -47.39 -3.44
C SER A 27 -20.78 -46.28 -3.01
N ASN A 28 -19.63 -46.62 -2.47
CA ASN A 28 -18.63 -45.67 -1.96
C ASN A 28 -17.47 -45.37 -2.94
N VAL A 29 -17.45 -45.99 -4.15
CA VAL A 29 -16.37 -45.72 -5.14
C VAL A 29 -16.70 -44.51 -6.02
N LEU A 30 -17.95 -44.02 -5.97
CA LEU A 30 -18.40 -42.81 -6.68
C LEU A 30 -18.61 -41.61 -5.75
N ASP A 31 -18.40 -41.76 -4.46
CA ASP A 31 -18.30 -40.62 -3.58
C ASP A 31 -16.92 -39.97 -3.84
N GLU A 32 -16.92 -38.98 -4.74
CA GLU A 32 -15.77 -38.09 -4.92
C GLU A 32 -15.53 -37.37 -3.58
N GLU A 33 -14.59 -37.85 -2.78
CA GLU A 33 -13.99 -37.01 -1.75
C GLU A 33 -13.14 -35.97 -2.47
N PRO A 34 -13.55 -34.69 -2.49
CA PRO A 34 -12.78 -33.64 -3.15
C PRO A 34 -11.46 -33.47 -2.39
N ARG A 35 -10.38 -34.04 -2.89
CA ARG A 35 -9.04 -33.97 -2.29
C ARG A 35 -8.38 -32.58 -2.46
N SER A 36 -9.01 -31.67 -3.18
CA SER A 36 -8.51 -30.31 -3.48
C SER A 36 -9.44 -29.18 -2.98
N THR A 37 -10.59 -29.51 -2.42
CA THR A 37 -11.54 -28.54 -1.86
C THR A 37 -11.74 -28.85 -0.39
N TYR A 38 -11.59 -27.90 0.49
CA TYR A 38 -11.87 -28.12 1.91
C TYR A 38 -13.37 -28.28 2.10
N ASP A 39 -13.76 -29.45 2.63
CA ASP A 39 -15.11 -29.68 3.10
C ASP A 39 -15.42 -28.73 4.27
N PRO A 40 -16.63 -28.16 4.37
CA PRO A 40 -17.00 -27.27 5.49
C PRO A 40 -16.72 -27.87 6.87
N SER A 41 -16.79 -29.19 7.01
CA SER A 41 -16.47 -29.92 8.24
C SER A 41 -15.00 -29.80 8.65
N PHE A 42 -14.11 -29.35 7.76
CA PHE A 42 -12.71 -29.13 8.07
C PHE A 42 -12.55 -28.12 9.21
N PHE A 43 -13.38 -27.07 9.28
CA PHE A 43 -13.37 -26.10 10.37
C PHE A 43 -13.86 -26.65 11.73
N ASN A 44 -14.35 -27.91 11.80
CA ASN A 44 -14.63 -28.58 13.07
C ASN A 44 -13.37 -29.17 13.73
N THR A 45 -12.23 -29.11 13.06
CA THR A 45 -10.97 -29.70 13.54
C THR A 45 -9.97 -28.60 13.95
N GLN A 46 -9.06 -28.91 14.88
CA GLN A 46 -7.97 -28.01 15.28
C GLN A 46 -7.14 -27.57 14.07
N THR A 47 -6.74 -28.51 13.21
CA THR A 47 -5.96 -28.22 12.00
C THR A 47 -6.73 -27.31 11.04
N GLY A 48 -8.04 -27.49 10.93
CA GLY A 48 -8.89 -26.68 10.08
C GLY A 48 -9.00 -25.23 10.57
N ILE A 49 -9.21 -25.03 11.86
CA ILE A 49 -9.25 -23.69 12.47
C ILE A 49 -7.89 -22.99 12.32
N GLU A 50 -6.80 -23.65 12.68
CA GLU A 50 -5.45 -23.08 12.56
C GLU A 50 -5.06 -22.78 11.11
N GLY A 51 -5.43 -23.67 10.18
CA GLY A 51 -5.24 -23.44 8.75
C GLY A 51 -6.07 -22.28 8.23
N GLY A 52 -7.33 -22.19 8.64
CA GLY A 52 -8.20 -21.06 8.32
C GLY A 52 -7.64 -19.73 8.86
N LEU A 53 -7.24 -19.70 10.14
CA LEU A 53 -6.62 -18.51 10.71
C LEU A 53 -5.34 -18.12 9.96
N SER A 54 -4.50 -19.08 9.61
CA SER A 54 -3.29 -18.80 8.81
C SER A 54 -3.64 -18.19 7.44
N ALA A 55 -4.73 -18.63 6.82
CA ALA A 55 -5.23 -18.06 5.56
C ALA A 55 -5.69 -16.60 5.74
N LEU A 56 -6.27 -16.23 6.91
CA LEU A 56 -6.67 -14.85 7.20
C LEU A 56 -5.46 -13.88 7.20
N TYR A 57 -4.32 -14.29 7.71
CA TYR A 57 -3.10 -13.47 7.62
C TYR A 57 -2.50 -13.51 6.22
N ALA A 58 -2.54 -14.66 5.55
CA ALA A 58 -1.97 -14.82 4.22
C ALA A 58 -2.68 -13.97 3.16
N HIS A 59 -4.01 -13.73 3.29
CA HIS A 59 -4.77 -12.96 2.32
C HIS A 59 -4.31 -11.51 2.22
N LEU A 60 -3.73 -10.93 3.28
CA LEU A 60 -3.20 -9.57 3.27
C LEU A 60 -2.21 -9.36 2.12
N ARG A 61 -1.44 -10.38 1.74
CA ARG A 61 -0.45 -10.31 0.66
C ARG A 61 -1.06 -10.15 -0.74
N TYR A 62 -2.34 -10.47 -0.92
CA TYR A 62 -2.98 -10.33 -2.23
C TYR A 62 -3.25 -8.87 -2.61
N PHE A 63 -3.34 -7.98 -1.63
CA PHE A 63 -3.56 -6.56 -1.88
C PHE A 63 -2.50 -5.66 -1.23
N TYR A 64 -2.03 -5.89 -0.01
CA TYR A 64 -0.94 -5.13 0.57
C TYR A 64 0.42 -5.54 -0.03
N GLY A 65 1.17 -4.54 -0.50
CA GLY A 65 2.38 -4.74 -1.31
C GLY A 65 2.11 -4.88 -2.80
N ASN A 66 0.84 -4.96 -3.22
CA ASN A 66 0.45 -4.94 -4.62
C ASN A 66 0.42 -3.50 -5.15
N GLY A 67 1.17 -3.23 -6.22
CA GLY A 67 1.27 -1.87 -6.77
C GLY A 67 -0.02 -1.33 -7.36
N TYR A 68 -0.91 -2.17 -7.86
CA TYR A 68 -2.21 -1.73 -8.37
C TYR A 68 -3.19 -1.40 -7.25
N TYR A 69 -3.12 -2.10 -6.12
CA TYR A 69 -3.90 -1.73 -4.95
C TYR A 69 -3.39 -0.42 -4.34
N LEU A 70 -2.06 -0.26 -4.20
CA LEU A 70 -1.48 1.01 -3.76
C LEU A 70 -1.93 2.18 -4.64
N ASN A 71 -1.95 2.00 -5.96
CA ASN A 71 -2.49 2.98 -6.90
C ASN A 71 -3.90 3.44 -6.54
N THR A 72 -4.78 2.53 -6.09
CA THR A 72 -6.17 2.87 -5.74
C THR A 72 -6.28 3.77 -4.51
N LEU A 73 -5.24 3.81 -3.67
CA LEU A 73 -5.20 4.52 -2.40
C LEU A 73 -4.36 5.79 -2.44
N GLU A 74 -3.50 5.94 -3.43
CA GLU A 74 -2.55 7.06 -3.49
C GLU A 74 -2.73 7.95 -4.73
N THR A 75 -2.91 7.37 -5.93
CA THR A 75 -3.07 8.18 -7.14
C THR A 75 -4.39 8.93 -7.13
N GLY A 76 -4.36 10.21 -7.47
CA GLY A 76 -5.53 11.10 -7.43
C GLY A 76 -5.73 11.77 -6.07
N THR A 77 -4.76 11.65 -5.18
CA THR A 77 -4.72 12.37 -3.89
C THR A 77 -3.87 13.64 -4.00
N ASP A 78 -3.72 14.37 -2.91
CA ASP A 78 -2.79 15.49 -2.80
C ASP A 78 -1.31 15.06 -2.57
N GLU A 79 -1.06 13.75 -2.53
CA GLU A 79 0.30 13.18 -2.49
C GLU A 79 0.79 12.74 -3.86
N TYR A 80 -0.03 12.00 -4.61
CA TYR A 80 0.40 11.34 -5.86
C TYR A 80 -0.51 11.59 -7.06
N THR A 81 0.15 11.62 -8.22
CA THR A 81 -0.44 11.59 -9.55
C THR A 81 0.21 10.49 -10.39
N TYR A 82 -0.25 10.27 -11.62
CA TYR A 82 0.41 9.33 -12.54
C TYR A 82 1.75 9.86 -13.05
N ALA A 83 2.72 8.96 -13.22
CA ALA A 83 4.04 9.27 -13.76
C ALA A 83 4.14 8.99 -15.27
N GLN A 84 5.30 9.24 -15.86
CA GLN A 84 5.53 9.22 -17.30
C GLN A 84 5.20 7.88 -17.98
N SER A 85 5.48 6.74 -17.33
CA SER A 85 5.22 5.41 -17.90
C SER A 85 3.91 4.78 -17.41
N ALA A 86 3.01 5.57 -16.83
CA ALA A 86 1.73 5.10 -16.31
C ALA A 86 0.86 4.50 -17.41
N ASP A 87 0.26 3.34 -17.12
CA ASP A 87 -0.80 2.74 -17.94
C ASP A 87 -2.19 3.32 -17.58
N GLY A 88 -3.26 2.79 -18.20
CA GLY A 88 -4.62 3.25 -17.99
C GLY A 88 -5.05 3.23 -16.52
N ASN A 89 -4.63 2.24 -15.74
CA ASN A 89 -5.05 2.09 -14.34
C ASN A 89 -4.69 3.31 -13.48
N PHE A 90 -3.49 3.85 -13.68
CA PHE A 90 -3.02 5.04 -12.93
C PHE A 90 -3.66 6.33 -13.46
N LYS A 91 -3.86 6.41 -14.77
CA LYS A 91 -4.51 7.55 -15.42
C LYS A 91 -5.99 7.65 -15.05
N ASP A 92 -6.67 6.51 -14.93
CA ASP A 92 -8.07 6.45 -14.46
C ASP A 92 -8.16 6.96 -13.02
N ALA A 93 -7.28 6.49 -12.13
CA ALA A 93 -7.27 6.86 -10.72
C ALA A 93 -7.02 8.35 -10.49
N ASP A 94 -6.27 9.02 -11.38
CA ASP A 94 -5.89 10.43 -11.24
C ASP A 94 -7.03 11.42 -11.48
N LEU A 95 -8.09 11.04 -12.17
CA LEU A 95 -9.28 11.87 -12.44
C LEU A 95 -9.01 13.20 -13.19
N SER A 96 -7.86 13.35 -13.83
CA SER A 96 -7.48 14.56 -14.60
C SER A 96 -8.05 14.59 -16.02
N GLY A 97 -8.94 13.66 -16.37
CA GLY A 97 -9.53 13.56 -17.71
C GLY A 97 -8.67 12.82 -18.73
N VAL A 98 -7.48 12.36 -18.36
CA VAL A 98 -6.62 11.51 -19.22
C VAL A 98 -7.12 10.06 -19.24
N GLY A 99 -7.76 9.62 -18.17
CA GLY A 99 -8.48 8.36 -18.02
C GLY A 99 -9.81 8.61 -17.31
N SER A 100 -10.59 7.55 -17.08
CA SER A 100 -11.88 7.62 -16.39
C SER A 100 -12.11 6.38 -15.52
N VAL A 101 -12.66 6.59 -14.32
CA VAL A 101 -13.04 5.48 -13.43
C VAL A 101 -14.34 4.86 -13.93
N THR A 102 -14.29 3.55 -14.17
CA THR A 102 -15.42 2.72 -14.60
C THR A 102 -15.50 1.45 -13.72
N PRO A 103 -16.60 0.68 -13.79
CA PRO A 103 -16.68 -0.61 -13.09
C PRO A 103 -15.61 -1.63 -13.49
N THR A 104 -14.91 -1.43 -14.61
CA THR A 104 -13.81 -2.29 -15.08
C THR A 104 -12.42 -1.76 -14.72
N SER A 105 -12.30 -0.54 -14.19
CA SER A 105 -11.02 0.02 -13.74
C SER A 105 -10.50 -0.73 -12.51
N THR A 106 -9.17 -0.77 -12.32
CA THR A 106 -8.57 -1.42 -11.13
C THR A 106 -9.04 -0.82 -9.82
N VAL A 107 -9.32 0.49 -9.80
CA VAL A 107 -9.89 1.17 -8.62
C VAL A 107 -11.28 0.66 -8.22
N ALA A 108 -12.02 0.03 -9.15
CA ALA A 108 -13.28 -0.64 -8.86
C ALA A 108 -13.06 -1.99 -8.19
N GLY A 109 -12.20 -2.82 -8.79
CA GLY A 109 -11.91 -4.18 -8.29
C GLY A 109 -11.21 -4.15 -6.94
N GLY A 110 -10.16 -3.38 -6.84
CA GLY A 110 -9.37 -3.22 -5.64
C GLY A 110 -9.11 -4.57 -4.96
N ALA A 111 -9.59 -4.70 -3.74
CA ALA A 111 -9.55 -5.93 -2.97
C ALA A 111 -10.93 -6.63 -2.83
N TRP A 112 -11.96 -6.24 -3.59
CA TRP A 112 -13.35 -6.73 -3.42
C TRP A 112 -13.44 -8.24 -3.31
N GLY A 113 -12.90 -8.98 -4.29
CA GLY A 113 -12.99 -10.45 -4.33
C GLY A 113 -12.26 -11.10 -3.17
N GLU A 114 -11.08 -10.63 -2.87
CA GLU A 114 -10.25 -11.14 -1.77
C GLU A 114 -10.91 -10.92 -0.41
N LEU A 115 -11.46 -9.73 -0.18
CA LEU A 115 -12.11 -9.39 1.09
C LEU A 115 -13.35 -10.25 1.34
N PHE A 116 -14.23 -10.43 0.34
CA PHE A 116 -15.42 -11.29 0.51
C PHE A 116 -15.08 -12.78 0.66
N THR A 117 -14.06 -13.27 -0.03
CA THR A 117 -13.55 -14.63 0.15
C THR A 117 -13.06 -14.83 1.58
N ASN A 118 -12.33 -13.85 2.10
CA ASN A 118 -11.80 -13.88 3.46
C ASN A 118 -12.90 -13.76 4.52
N ILE A 119 -13.90 -12.88 4.30
CA ILE A 119 -15.10 -12.76 5.16
C ILE A 119 -15.83 -14.11 5.24
N ASN A 120 -15.98 -14.81 4.13
CA ASN A 120 -16.60 -16.14 4.16
C ASN A 120 -15.77 -17.16 4.96
N THR A 121 -14.45 -17.11 4.86
CA THR A 121 -13.55 -17.92 5.69
C THR A 121 -13.72 -17.57 7.18
N CYS A 122 -13.81 -16.28 7.53
CA CYS A 122 -14.10 -15.84 8.90
C CYS A 122 -15.43 -16.40 9.40
N ASN A 123 -16.50 -16.35 8.57
CA ASN A 123 -17.79 -16.90 8.92
C ASN A 123 -17.70 -18.40 9.21
N GLY A 124 -16.94 -19.14 8.37
CA GLY A 124 -16.71 -20.58 8.56
C GLY A 124 -15.99 -20.91 9.86
N ILE A 125 -14.92 -20.17 10.16
CA ILE A 125 -14.15 -20.32 11.41
C ILE A 125 -15.03 -20.02 12.63
N ILE A 126 -15.76 -18.91 12.62
CA ILE A 126 -16.60 -18.47 13.75
C ILE A 126 -17.73 -19.47 13.98
N GLU A 127 -18.48 -19.85 12.94
CA GLU A 127 -19.65 -20.71 13.06
C GLU A 127 -19.26 -22.11 13.52
N ASN A 128 -18.33 -22.75 12.83
CA ASN A 128 -17.93 -24.12 13.13
C ASN A 128 -17.03 -24.19 14.38
N GLY A 129 -16.13 -23.25 14.57
CA GLY A 129 -15.27 -23.19 15.74
C GLY A 129 -16.06 -22.98 17.04
N THR A 130 -17.10 -22.16 17.02
CA THR A 130 -18.02 -22.01 18.15
C THR A 130 -18.76 -23.32 18.46
N ALA A 131 -19.29 -23.97 17.43
CA ALA A 131 -19.99 -25.26 17.57
C ALA A 131 -19.07 -26.37 18.10
N ALA A 132 -17.80 -26.35 17.71
CA ALA A 132 -16.79 -27.33 18.16
C ALA A 132 -16.16 -26.98 19.51
N GLY A 133 -16.50 -25.84 20.11
CA GLY A 133 -16.04 -25.42 21.44
C GLY A 133 -14.61 -24.90 21.51
N PHE A 134 -14.09 -24.29 20.45
CA PHE A 134 -12.81 -23.62 20.48
C PHE A 134 -12.84 -22.36 21.35
N SER A 135 -11.69 -21.94 21.86
CA SER A 135 -11.61 -20.79 22.78
C SER A 135 -11.99 -19.48 22.10
N ASP A 136 -12.68 -18.60 22.84
CA ASP A 136 -13.02 -17.26 22.36
C ASP A 136 -11.78 -16.48 21.91
N ALA A 137 -10.65 -16.61 22.60
CA ALA A 137 -9.39 -15.96 22.24
C ALA A 137 -8.87 -16.38 20.86
N LEU A 138 -9.05 -17.64 20.46
CA LEU A 138 -8.66 -18.14 19.15
C LEU A 138 -9.62 -17.62 18.07
N LEU A 139 -10.94 -17.69 18.34
CA LEU A 139 -11.96 -17.24 17.39
C LEU A 139 -11.97 -15.72 17.22
N ALA A 140 -11.48 -14.97 18.21
CA ALA A 140 -11.38 -13.50 18.15
C ALA A 140 -10.48 -12.99 17.01
N GLU A 141 -9.52 -13.79 16.55
CA GLU A 141 -8.74 -13.45 15.35
C GLU A 141 -9.66 -13.39 14.10
N ALA A 142 -10.61 -14.32 13.97
CA ALA A 142 -11.57 -14.31 12.85
C ALA A 142 -12.58 -13.16 12.95
N TYR A 143 -13.05 -12.81 14.15
CA TYR A 143 -13.88 -11.62 14.37
C TYR A 143 -13.13 -10.35 13.98
N PHE A 144 -11.87 -10.22 14.38
CA PHE A 144 -11.01 -9.10 13.98
C PHE A 144 -10.91 -8.97 12.46
N PHE A 145 -10.57 -10.05 11.73
CA PHE A 145 -10.42 -10.01 10.28
C PHE A 145 -11.73 -9.75 9.56
N ARG A 146 -12.86 -10.30 10.03
CA ARG A 146 -14.17 -10.00 9.42
C ARG A 146 -14.50 -8.51 9.50
N ALA A 147 -14.30 -7.92 10.65
CA ALA A 147 -14.49 -6.48 10.83
C ALA A 147 -13.49 -5.64 10.02
N PHE A 148 -12.22 -6.05 9.97
CA PHE A 148 -11.18 -5.42 9.17
C PHE A 148 -11.57 -5.37 7.69
N ASP A 149 -12.02 -6.48 7.13
CA ASP A 149 -12.40 -6.59 5.73
C ASP A 149 -13.68 -5.77 5.43
N TYR A 150 -14.70 -5.86 6.28
CA TYR A 150 -15.90 -5.03 6.13
C TYR A 150 -15.58 -3.54 6.27
N PHE A 151 -14.63 -3.15 7.10
CA PHE A 151 -14.22 -1.76 7.27
C PHE A 151 -13.58 -1.20 5.98
N ILE A 152 -12.73 -1.95 5.30
CA ILE A 152 -12.19 -1.56 3.99
C ILE A 152 -13.34 -1.46 2.97
N LEU A 153 -14.22 -2.46 2.91
CA LEU A 153 -15.33 -2.49 1.96
C LEU A 153 -16.27 -1.31 2.12
N VAL A 154 -16.71 -1.00 3.35
CA VAL A 154 -17.68 0.07 3.59
C VAL A 154 -17.13 1.45 3.29
N GLN A 155 -15.85 1.69 3.57
CA GLN A 155 -15.18 2.95 3.21
C GLN A 155 -15.03 3.10 1.71
N THR A 156 -14.81 2.00 0.99
CA THR A 156 -14.57 2.02 -0.46
C THR A 156 -15.85 2.10 -1.27
N TYR A 157 -16.86 1.31 -0.90
CA TYR A 157 -18.05 1.10 -1.75
C TYR A 157 -19.36 1.59 -1.13
N GLY A 158 -19.36 2.06 0.10
CA GLY A 158 -20.58 2.32 0.88
C GLY A 158 -21.17 1.05 1.47
N GLY A 159 -22.48 0.93 1.53
CA GLY A 159 -23.11 -0.28 2.04
C GLY A 159 -22.79 -1.50 1.16
N VAL A 160 -22.63 -2.66 1.79
CA VAL A 160 -22.21 -3.91 1.15
C VAL A 160 -23.02 -5.10 1.72
N PRO A 161 -23.04 -6.26 1.05
CA PRO A 161 -23.77 -7.42 1.55
C PRO A 161 -23.21 -7.96 2.87
N LEU A 162 -24.10 -8.26 3.80
CA LEU A 162 -23.82 -9.04 5.02
C LEU A 162 -24.27 -10.49 4.90
N ASP A 163 -25.11 -10.79 3.91
CA ASP A 163 -25.53 -12.14 3.52
C ASP A 163 -24.80 -12.53 2.24
N LEU A 164 -23.97 -13.57 2.34
CA LEU A 164 -23.20 -14.10 1.22
C LEU A 164 -23.89 -15.26 0.51
N GLY A 165 -25.15 -15.56 0.87
CA GLY A 165 -25.97 -16.59 0.24
C GLY A 165 -26.62 -17.62 1.19
N ASN A 166 -26.16 -17.69 2.46
CA ASN A 166 -26.67 -18.62 3.48
C ASN A 166 -27.31 -17.90 4.69
N GLY A 167 -27.54 -16.58 4.58
CA GLY A 167 -28.01 -15.73 5.66
C GLY A 167 -26.93 -14.77 6.19
N LYS A 168 -27.36 -13.77 6.92
CA LYS A 168 -26.50 -12.71 7.47
C LYS A 168 -25.38 -13.30 8.32
N LEU A 169 -24.13 -13.05 7.93
CA LEU A 169 -22.90 -13.47 8.61
C LEU A 169 -22.73 -14.99 8.75
N LYS A 170 -23.43 -15.77 7.91
CA LYS A 170 -23.32 -17.23 7.88
C LYS A 170 -22.25 -17.69 6.91
N PHE A 171 -21.64 -18.83 7.23
CA PHE A 171 -20.71 -19.49 6.31
C PHE A 171 -21.47 -19.92 5.04
N ASN A 172 -21.10 -19.33 3.90
CA ASN A 172 -21.73 -19.65 2.63
C ASN A 172 -21.06 -20.85 1.97
N THR A 173 -21.80 -21.94 1.85
CA THR A 173 -21.41 -23.14 1.13
C THR A 173 -22.30 -23.39 -0.09
N THR A 174 -23.16 -22.44 -0.45
CA THR A 174 -24.07 -22.53 -1.58
C THR A 174 -23.52 -21.91 -2.84
N THR A 175 -24.13 -22.23 -3.97
CA THR A 175 -23.85 -21.59 -5.27
C THR A 175 -24.78 -20.40 -5.56
N ASN A 176 -25.49 -19.88 -4.53
CA ASN A 176 -26.40 -18.75 -4.68
C ASN A 176 -25.62 -17.50 -5.15
N ARG A 177 -26.07 -16.89 -6.23
CA ARG A 177 -25.47 -15.71 -6.84
C ARG A 177 -26.38 -14.47 -6.79
N THR A 178 -27.39 -14.48 -5.96
CA THR A 178 -28.17 -13.28 -5.64
C THR A 178 -27.53 -12.55 -4.46
N SER A 179 -27.59 -11.23 -4.46
CA SER A 179 -26.98 -10.42 -3.39
C SER A 179 -27.78 -9.14 -3.18
N VAL A 180 -27.90 -8.70 -1.94
CA VAL A 180 -28.52 -7.44 -1.55
C VAL A 180 -27.52 -6.65 -0.70
N ARG A 181 -27.34 -5.39 -1.02
CA ARG A 181 -26.48 -4.48 -0.24
C ARG A 181 -27.20 -4.02 1.02
N ASN A 182 -26.54 -4.17 2.16
CA ASN A 182 -26.95 -3.56 3.41
C ASN A 182 -26.55 -2.07 3.42
N THR A 183 -27.18 -1.29 4.27
CA THR A 183 -26.83 0.13 4.46
C THR A 183 -25.52 0.30 5.23
N VAL A 184 -24.91 1.49 5.12
CA VAL A 184 -23.67 1.80 5.85
C VAL A 184 -23.82 1.60 7.38
N PRO A 185 -24.89 2.09 8.04
CA PRO A 185 -25.08 1.81 9.47
C PRO A 185 -25.13 0.33 9.82
N GLU A 186 -25.86 -0.50 9.05
CA GLU A 186 -25.95 -1.93 9.29
C GLU A 186 -24.57 -2.64 9.19
N VAL A 187 -23.72 -2.19 8.27
CA VAL A 187 -22.36 -2.72 8.13
C VAL A 187 -21.49 -2.28 9.33
N TYR A 188 -21.60 -1.00 9.75
CA TYR A 188 -20.86 -0.54 10.93
C TYR A 188 -21.31 -1.18 12.23
N GLU A 189 -22.58 -1.54 12.40
CA GLU A 189 -23.04 -2.34 13.55
C GLU A 189 -22.28 -3.67 13.65
N VAL A 190 -22.06 -4.36 12.53
CA VAL A 190 -21.28 -5.60 12.48
C VAL A 190 -19.81 -5.32 12.81
N ILE A 191 -19.22 -4.29 12.21
CA ILE A 191 -17.81 -3.91 12.45
C ILE A 191 -17.59 -3.62 13.93
N PHE A 192 -18.47 -2.86 14.58
CA PHE A 192 -18.35 -2.53 16.00
C PHE A 192 -18.49 -3.78 16.87
N ALA A 193 -19.51 -4.60 16.63
CA ALA A 193 -19.74 -5.81 17.41
C ALA A 193 -18.55 -6.79 17.33
N ASP A 194 -18.01 -6.98 16.13
CA ASP A 194 -16.87 -7.87 15.91
C ASP A 194 -15.59 -7.32 16.54
N LEU A 195 -15.31 -6.02 16.40
CA LEU A 195 -14.11 -5.40 16.98
C LEU A 195 -14.21 -5.29 18.51
N GLU A 196 -15.39 -4.98 19.07
CA GLU A 196 -15.61 -4.99 20.53
C GLU A 196 -15.39 -6.41 21.10
N LYS A 197 -15.90 -7.44 20.40
CA LYS A 197 -15.61 -8.83 20.79
C LYS A 197 -14.12 -9.15 20.69
N ALA A 198 -13.45 -8.72 19.61
CA ALA A 198 -12.02 -8.92 19.45
C ALA A 198 -11.21 -8.19 20.53
N VAL A 199 -11.59 -6.97 20.94
CA VAL A 199 -10.97 -6.24 22.04
C VAL A 199 -11.14 -6.99 23.39
N ASN A 200 -12.30 -7.62 23.61
CA ASN A 200 -12.55 -8.34 24.85
C ASN A 200 -11.74 -9.65 24.91
N ASP A 201 -11.69 -10.41 23.82
CA ASP A 201 -11.27 -11.81 23.83
C ASP A 201 -9.82 -12.03 23.35
N LEU A 202 -9.26 -11.12 22.52
CA LEU A 202 -7.86 -11.23 22.10
C LEU A 202 -6.89 -11.01 23.27
N PRO A 203 -5.75 -11.71 23.28
CA PRO A 203 -4.72 -11.52 24.28
C PRO A 203 -4.00 -10.18 24.13
N ASP A 204 -3.37 -9.70 25.19
CA ASP A 204 -2.51 -8.51 25.14
C ASP A 204 -1.23 -8.75 24.31
N ASN A 205 -0.66 -9.95 24.39
CA ASN A 205 0.48 -10.36 23.60
C ASN A 205 0.05 -11.29 22.46
N PRO A 206 0.69 -11.21 21.29
CA PRO A 206 0.33 -12.06 20.15
C PRO A 206 0.53 -13.55 20.48
N ARG A 207 -0.41 -14.40 20.08
CA ARG A 207 -0.32 -15.87 20.21
C ARG A 207 0.90 -16.42 19.49
N MET A 208 1.18 -15.91 18.30
CA MET A 208 2.39 -16.09 17.50
C MET A 208 2.81 -14.71 16.98
N THR A 209 4.09 -14.56 16.68
CA THR A 209 4.60 -13.28 16.13
C THR A 209 3.77 -12.83 14.94
N GLY A 210 3.23 -11.61 15.01
CA GLY A 210 2.42 -11.01 13.97
C GLY A 210 0.92 -11.32 14.04
N THR A 211 0.45 -12.15 15.01
CA THR A 211 -1.00 -12.38 15.16
C THR A 211 -1.69 -11.24 15.91
N ALA A 212 -3.00 -11.13 15.69
CA ALA A 212 -3.82 -10.07 16.25
C ALA A 212 -3.79 -10.05 17.79
N THR A 213 -3.81 -8.84 18.33
CA THR A 213 -3.83 -8.55 19.76
C THR A 213 -4.98 -7.63 20.10
N LYS A 214 -5.26 -7.53 21.39
CA LYS A 214 -6.26 -6.59 21.92
C LYS A 214 -6.02 -5.15 21.44
N ASN A 215 -4.77 -4.67 21.47
CA ASN A 215 -4.47 -3.31 21.02
C ASN A 215 -4.58 -3.16 19.50
N LEU A 216 -4.29 -4.18 18.70
CA LEU A 216 -4.58 -4.12 17.27
C LEU A 216 -6.08 -3.99 17.00
N ALA A 217 -6.92 -4.74 17.72
CA ALA A 217 -8.38 -4.59 17.64
C ALA A 217 -8.85 -3.19 18.08
N ARG A 218 -8.25 -2.62 19.16
CA ARG A 218 -8.52 -1.23 19.58
C ARG A 218 -8.15 -0.21 18.51
N LEU A 219 -7.08 -0.42 17.76
CA LEU A 219 -6.69 0.47 16.67
C LEU A 219 -7.80 0.54 15.61
N TYR A 220 -8.25 -0.61 15.15
CA TYR A 220 -9.32 -0.66 14.15
C TYR A 220 -10.67 -0.21 14.69
N LEU A 221 -10.97 -0.48 15.97
CA LEU A 221 -12.18 0.02 16.61
C LEU A 221 -12.19 1.56 16.72
N SER A 222 -11.06 2.15 17.11
CA SER A 222 -10.94 3.63 17.17
C SER A 222 -11.02 4.26 15.77
N LYS A 223 -10.41 3.64 14.76
CA LYS A 223 -10.55 4.07 13.35
C LYS A 223 -11.99 3.96 12.85
N ALA A 224 -12.66 2.86 13.16
CA ALA A 224 -14.05 2.65 12.75
C ALA A 224 -15.00 3.67 13.42
N TYR A 225 -14.83 3.94 14.72
CA TYR A 225 -15.59 4.99 15.40
C TYR A 225 -15.33 6.37 14.80
N LEU A 226 -14.06 6.72 14.57
CA LEU A 226 -13.68 7.99 13.96
C LEU A 226 -14.29 8.16 12.55
N THR A 227 -14.20 7.12 11.72
CA THR A 227 -14.71 7.15 10.34
C THR A 227 -16.23 7.24 10.33
N TYR A 228 -16.91 6.49 11.19
CA TYR A 228 -18.36 6.55 11.30
C TYR A 228 -18.86 7.89 11.83
N ALA A 229 -18.14 8.52 12.78
CA ALA A 229 -18.45 9.86 13.27
C ALA A 229 -18.43 10.89 12.13
N TRP A 230 -17.41 10.84 11.26
CA TRP A 230 -17.34 11.68 10.06
C TRP A 230 -18.47 11.39 9.07
N TRP A 231 -18.79 10.11 8.88
CA TRP A 231 -19.90 9.72 8.01
C TRP A 231 -21.22 10.26 8.51
N LEU A 232 -21.47 10.24 9.84
CA LEU A 232 -22.67 10.79 10.47
C LEU A 232 -22.75 12.32 10.32
N GLU A 233 -21.64 13.02 10.59
CA GLU A 233 -21.57 14.48 10.50
C GLU A 233 -21.78 15.00 9.08
N ASN A 234 -21.16 14.34 8.11
CA ASN A 234 -21.30 14.61 6.67
C ASN A 234 -21.24 16.09 6.28
N PRO A 235 -20.16 16.82 6.58
CA PRO A 235 -20.11 18.28 6.43
C PRO A 235 -20.31 18.77 5.00
N ASN A 236 -19.95 17.98 4.00
CA ASN A 236 -20.02 18.33 2.58
C ASN A 236 -21.17 17.63 1.83
N ASN A 237 -22.12 17.03 2.53
CA ASN A 237 -23.28 16.33 1.96
C ASN A 237 -22.89 15.25 0.93
N ILE A 238 -21.82 14.49 1.21
CA ILE A 238 -21.40 13.39 0.37
C ILE A 238 -22.49 12.32 0.33
N PRO A 239 -22.91 11.84 -0.86
CA PRO A 239 -23.96 10.83 -0.96
C PRO A 239 -23.54 9.49 -0.33
N THR A 240 -24.52 8.70 0.08
CA THR A 240 -24.34 7.33 0.54
C THR A 240 -25.22 6.38 -0.26
N TYR A 241 -24.78 5.15 -0.42
CA TYR A 241 -25.56 4.14 -1.12
C TYR A 241 -25.35 2.75 -0.51
N PRO A 242 -26.39 1.91 -0.31
CA PRO A 242 -27.81 2.28 -0.44
C PRO A 242 -28.20 3.51 0.39
N GLU A 243 -29.18 4.28 -0.11
CA GLU A 243 -29.62 5.50 0.57
C GLU A 243 -30.13 5.16 1.98
N CYS A 244 -29.72 5.93 2.95
CA CYS A 244 -30.16 5.83 4.33
C CYS A 244 -29.98 7.17 5.05
N SER A 245 -30.71 7.35 6.16
CA SER A 245 -30.58 8.54 6.99
C SER A 245 -29.27 8.53 7.78
N ARG A 246 -28.76 9.73 8.05
CA ARG A 246 -27.64 9.99 8.97
C ARG A 246 -28.12 10.79 10.17
N ASP A 247 -27.83 10.31 11.36
CA ASP A 247 -28.12 11.04 12.59
C ASP A 247 -26.86 11.79 13.05
N ALA A 248 -26.67 12.99 12.53
CA ALA A 248 -25.51 13.83 12.87
C ALA A 248 -25.39 14.14 14.37
N SER A 249 -26.48 14.03 15.16
CA SER A 249 -26.43 14.26 16.60
C SER A 249 -25.59 13.24 17.35
N GLN A 250 -25.39 12.05 16.76
CA GLN A 250 -24.57 10.99 17.34
C GLN A 250 -23.07 11.15 17.04
N ALA A 251 -22.68 12.00 16.09
CA ALA A 251 -21.28 12.13 15.66
C ALA A 251 -20.33 12.42 16.84
N GLN A 252 -20.70 13.34 17.74
CA GLN A 252 -19.89 13.69 18.91
C GLN A 252 -19.64 12.50 19.83
N SER A 253 -20.64 11.62 20.01
CA SER A 253 -20.49 10.39 20.81
C SER A 253 -19.45 9.44 20.19
N TYR A 254 -19.44 9.28 18.86
CA TYR A 254 -18.48 8.43 18.18
C TYR A 254 -17.08 9.04 18.13
N PHE A 255 -16.94 10.37 18.02
CA PHE A 255 -15.63 11.03 18.21
C PHE A 255 -15.09 10.79 19.60
N GLN A 256 -15.96 10.87 20.66
CA GLN A 256 -15.53 10.56 22.02
C GLN A 256 -15.09 9.10 22.18
N LYS A 257 -15.85 8.14 21.62
CA LYS A 257 -15.46 6.71 21.61
C LYS A 257 -14.13 6.48 20.92
N ALA A 258 -13.89 7.15 19.77
CA ALA A 258 -12.62 7.05 19.04
C ALA A 258 -11.45 7.55 19.91
N TYR A 259 -11.61 8.73 20.54
CA TYR A 259 -10.62 9.32 21.43
C TYR A 259 -10.31 8.39 22.62
N ASP A 260 -11.34 7.93 23.35
CA ASP A 260 -11.18 7.12 24.54
C ASP A 260 -10.52 5.76 24.23
N THR A 261 -10.93 5.14 23.12
CA THR A 261 -10.37 3.85 22.68
C THR A 261 -8.89 3.99 22.30
N ALA A 262 -8.54 5.02 21.54
CA ALA A 262 -7.16 5.30 21.17
C ALA A 262 -6.30 5.64 22.39
N LYS A 263 -6.80 6.51 23.27
CA LYS A 263 -6.11 6.92 24.50
C LYS A 263 -5.86 5.72 25.43
N THR A 264 -6.83 4.81 25.56
CA THR A 264 -6.67 3.57 26.34
C THR A 264 -5.50 2.72 25.83
N ALA A 265 -5.32 2.63 24.52
CA ALA A 265 -4.21 1.87 23.95
C ALA A 265 -2.86 2.61 24.10
N ILE A 266 -2.86 3.94 24.01
CA ILE A 266 -1.66 4.77 24.26
C ILE A 266 -1.19 4.59 25.71
N ASP A 267 -2.11 4.59 26.67
CA ASP A 267 -1.81 4.48 28.11
C ASP A 267 -1.40 3.06 28.53
N ALA A 268 -1.85 2.04 27.79
CA ALA A 268 -1.54 0.63 28.02
C ALA A 268 -1.09 -0.06 26.71
N PRO A 269 0.11 0.26 26.19
CA PRO A 269 0.54 -0.14 24.86
C PRO A 269 0.79 -1.65 24.70
N GLY A 270 0.95 -2.40 25.79
CA GLY A 270 1.30 -3.82 25.74
C GLY A 270 2.69 -4.04 25.08
N PRO A 271 2.79 -4.94 24.10
CA PRO A 271 4.08 -5.20 23.44
C PRO A 271 4.48 -4.11 22.44
N TYR A 272 3.62 -3.14 22.18
CA TYR A 272 3.82 -2.11 21.17
C TYR A 272 4.36 -0.80 21.74
N GLY A 273 4.76 0.12 20.89
CA GLY A 273 5.21 1.45 21.25
C GLY A 273 5.97 2.13 20.14
N LEU A 274 6.19 3.42 20.28
CA LEU A 274 6.96 4.16 19.29
C LEU A 274 8.43 3.71 19.26
N MET A 275 9.00 3.66 18.04
CA MET A 275 10.45 3.55 17.88
C MET A 275 11.12 4.89 18.27
N PRO A 276 12.39 4.87 18.71
CA PRO A 276 13.08 6.08 19.14
C PRO A 276 13.19 7.16 18.07
N THR A 277 13.34 6.76 16.79
CA THR A 277 13.45 7.64 15.63
C THR A 277 12.54 7.17 14.50
N PHE A 278 12.14 8.08 13.62
CA PHE A 278 11.32 7.72 12.46
C PHE A 278 12.08 6.83 11.45
N TYR A 279 13.39 6.99 11.36
CA TYR A 279 14.24 6.10 10.58
C TYR A 279 14.08 4.63 10.99
N GLU A 280 14.15 4.35 12.29
CA GLU A 280 14.05 2.98 12.81
C GLU A 280 12.67 2.34 12.59
N VAL A 281 11.63 3.14 12.37
CA VAL A 281 10.30 2.59 12.00
C VAL A 281 10.35 1.93 10.63
N ASN A 282 11.11 2.50 9.67
CA ASN A 282 11.01 2.18 8.25
C ASN A 282 12.28 1.53 7.65
N ALA A 283 13.42 1.55 8.35
CA ALA A 283 14.64 0.93 7.85
C ALA A 283 14.53 -0.60 7.87
N ALA A 284 14.90 -1.24 6.77
CA ALA A 284 14.73 -2.68 6.55
C ALA A 284 15.34 -3.57 7.63
N GLN A 285 16.46 -3.13 8.23
CA GLN A 285 17.10 -3.84 9.34
C GLN A 285 16.26 -3.91 10.61
N TYR A 286 15.20 -3.08 10.71
CA TYR A 286 14.26 -3.04 11.83
C TYR A 286 12.85 -3.50 11.41
N ASP A 287 12.68 -4.12 10.26
CA ASP A 287 11.38 -4.65 9.82
C ASP A 287 10.75 -5.50 10.94
N ARG A 288 9.43 -5.43 11.08
CA ARG A 288 8.64 -6.07 12.16
C ARG A 288 8.99 -5.57 13.57
N ASN A 289 9.39 -4.28 13.69
CA ASN A 289 9.68 -3.66 14.99
C ASN A 289 8.41 -3.46 15.84
N LYS A 290 8.60 -3.04 17.10
CA LYS A 290 7.50 -2.89 18.07
C LYS A 290 6.44 -1.84 17.73
N GLU A 291 6.70 -0.95 16.76
CA GLU A 291 5.71 0.02 16.30
C GLU A 291 4.77 -0.58 15.25
N ILE A 292 5.17 -1.66 14.58
CA ILE A 292 4.36 -2.31 13.55
C ILE A 292 3.42 -3.33 14.20
N MET A 293 2.13 -3.06 14.15
CA MET A 293 1.09 -3.85 14.81
C MET A 293 0.48 -4.92 13.90
N LEU A 294 0.41 -4.64 12.59
CA LEU A 294 -0.04 -5.59 11.56
C LEU A 294 0.78 -5.36 10.30
N TYR A 295 1.14 -6.43 9.64
CA TYR A 295 1.86 -6.39 8.37
C TYR A 295 1.48 -7.56 7.46
N ALA A 296 1.50 -7.33 6.15
CA ALA A 296 1.48 -8.40 5.17
C ALA A 296 2.89 -8.98 5.09
N ASP A 297 3.06 -10.21 5.53
CA ASP A 297 4.39 -10.81 5.66
C ASP A 297 4.91 -11.32 4.32
N HIS A 298 6.15 -10.97 4.02
CA HIS A 298 6.91 -11.47 2.87
C HIS A 298 8.27 -11.98 3.35
N SER A 299 8.92 -12.84 2.57
CA SER A 299 10.17 -13.47 2.98
C SER A 299 11.03 -13.83 1.76
N GLU A 300 12.33 -13.82 1.92
CA GLU A 300 13.27 -14.38 0.95
C GLU A 300 13.21 -15.93 0.92
N ASN A 301 12.61 -16.55 1.92
CA ASN A 301 12.56 -18.01 2.05
C ASN A 301 11.41 -18.59 1.21
N GLU A 302 11.74 -19.17 0.07
CA GLU A 302 10.79 -19.80 -0.86
C GLU A 302 9.92 -20.90 -0.21
N LYS A 303 10.41 -21.56 0.84
CA LYS A 303 9.68 -22.63 1.54
C LYS A 303 8.35 -22.13 2.13
N PHE A 304 8.26 -20.87 2.49
CA PHE A 304 7.06 -20.31 3.09
C PHE A 304 6.09 -19.72 2.06
N GLY A 305 6.34 -19.91 0.76
CA GLY A 305 5.36 -19.70 -0.29
C GLY A 305 4.79 -18.29 -0.40
N ASN A 306 5.62 -17.28 -0.15
CA ASN A 306 5.22 -15.88 -0.19
C ASN A 306 5.03 -15.33 -1.62
N GLY A 307 4.71 -16.20 -2.60
CA GLY A 307 4.44 -15.81 -3.97
C GLY A 307 5.66 -15.48 -4.80
N GLY A 308 6.80 -16.07 -4.44
CA GLY A 308 8.00 -15.90 -5.23
C GLY A 308 8.68 -14.57 -5.01
N ALA A 309 9.58 -14.53 -4.07
CA ALA A 309 10.64 -13.53 -4.07
C ALA A 309 11.49 -13.62 -5.37
N GLY A 310 11.06 -14.45 -6.32
CA GLY A 310 11.70 -14.65 -7.61
C GLY A 310 11.47 -13.51 -8.60
N TYR A 311 11.81 -13.78 -9.85
CA TYR A 311 11.72 -12.82 -10.97
C TYR A 311 10.29 -12.57 -11.47
N GLY A 312 9.29 -12.61 -10.61
CA GLY A 312 7.92 -12.33 -11.01
C GLY A 312 7.80 -10.97 -11.72
N TRP A 313 7.04 -10.97 -12.79
CA TRP A 313 6.74 -9.75 -13.54
C TRP A 313 5.63 -8.91 -12.86
N GLY A 314 5.35 -9.15 -11.58
CA GLY A 314 4.20 -8.54 -10.93
C GLY A 314 2.93 -8.97 -11.66
N ASN A 315 2.60 -10.24 -11.60
CA ASN A 315 1.49 -10.83 -12.36
C ASN A 315 0.11 -10.48 -11.81
N GLY A 316 -0.09 -9.33 -11.19
CA GLY A 316 -1.42 -8.83 -10.80
C GLY A 316 -2.28 -9.75 -9.92
N GLY A 317 -1.86 -10.96 -9.69
CA GLY A 317 -2.48 -11.99 -8.85
C GLY A 317 -1.46 -12.75 -8.01
N SER A 318 -0.19 -12.36 -8.12
CA SER A 318 0.87 -12.91 -7.28
C SER A 318 0.90 -12.16 -5.95
N PRO A 319 1.03 -12.85 -4.82
CA PRO A 319 1.20 -12.21 -3.51
C PRO A 319 2.61 -11.59 -3.33
N GLU A 320 3.20 -11.05 -4.39
CA GLU A 320 4.50 -10.37 -4.37
C GLU A 320 4.38 -8.93 -3.88
N ASN A 321 5.35 -8.49 -3.07
CA ASN A 321 5.50 -7.08 -2.71
C ASN A 321 6.29 -6.34 -3.80
N PHE A 322 5.58 -5.73 -4.74
CA PHE A 322 6.16 -4.94 -5.84
C PHE A 322 5.65 -3.50 -5.90
N ALA A 323 4.93 -3.05 -4.89
CA ALA A 323 4.33 -1.72 -4.85
C ALA A 323 5.37 -0.59 -5.05
N TYR A 324 6.58 -0.73 -4.49
CA TYR A 324 7.65 0.24 -4.63
C TYR A 324 8.07 0.49 -6.10
N TRP A 325 7.86 -0.46 -7.04
CA TRP A 325 8.17 -0.26 -8.46
C TRP A 325 7.37 0.91 -9.05
N MET A 326 6.15 1.13 -8.55
CA MET A 326 5.24 2.14 -9.07
C MET A 326 5.76 3.54 -8.80
N GLU A 327 6.35 3.75 -7.63
CA GLU A 327 6.88 5.04 -7.17
C GLU A 327 8.35 5.27 -7.55
N THR A 328 9.00 4.31 -8.19
CA THR A 328 10.40 4.43 -8.57
C THR A 328 10.53 4.94 -10.00
N TRP A 329 11.08 6.17 -10.17
CA TRP A 329 11.38 6.69 -11.50
C TRP A 329 12.59 5.99 -12.11
N ASN A 330 12.73 6.06 -13.44
CA ASN A 330 13.80 5.36 -14.13
C ASN A 330 15.16 6.08 -14.01
N TYR A 331 15.70 6.11 -12.81
CA TYR A 331 17.03 6.65 -12.51
C TYR A 331 18.14 5.93 -13.28
N THR A 332 17.91 4.70 -13.75
CA THR A 332 18.89 3.94 -14.53
C THR A 332 19.06 4.44 -15.97
N GLU A 333 18.25 5.40 -16.41
CA GLU A 333 18.45 6.10 -17.68
C GLU A 333 19.53 7.18 -17.62
N MET A 334 19.98 7.60 -16.42
CA MET A 334 21.09 8.54 -16.29
C MET A 334 22.32 7.99 -17.01
N THR A 335 23.03 8.85 -17.74
CA THR A 335 24.25 8.47 -18.46
C THR A 335 25.39 9.40 -18.10
N ALA A 336 26.61 8.87 -18.08
CA ALA A 336 27.85 9.60 -17.90
C ALA A 336 28.88 9.19 -18.94
N LEU A 337 29.93 9.98 -19.12
CA LEU A 337 31.13 9.55 -19.80
C LEU A 337 32.01 8.76 -18.85
N SER A 338 32.58 7.67 -19.34
CA SER A 338 33.55 6.85 -18.58
C SER A 338 34.97 7.42 -18.64
N THR A 339 35.85 6.82 -17.84
CA THR A 339 37.29 7.12 -17.83
C THR A 339 37.96 6.75 -19.18
N ALA A 340 37.38 5.82 -19.94
CA ALA A 340 37.87 5.44 -21.25
C ALA A 340 37.53 6.45 -22.36
N GLY A 341 36.64 7.39 -22.06
CA GLY A 341 36.41 8.59 -22.87
C GLY A 341 35.35 8.49 -23.95
N ASP A 342 35.04 7.33 -24.45
CA ASP A 342 34.26 7.17 -25.70
C ASP A 342 32.94 6.43 -25.47
N THR A 343 32.74 5.84 -24.32
CA THR A 343 31.54 5.04 -24.06
C THR A 343 30.67 5.68 -23.00
N LYS A 344 29.43 5.99 -23.37
CA LYS A 344 28.44 6.41 -22.37
C LYS A 344 28.11 5.22 -21.48
N VAL A 345 28.18 5.44 -20.18
CA VAL A 345 27.91 4.44 -19.15
C VAL A 345 26.74 4.87 -18.28
N TYR A 346 26.19 3.94 -17.54
CA TYR A 346 25.12 4.22 -16.58
C TYR A 346 25.74 4.35 -15.18
N PRO A 347 25.80 5.55 -14.61
CA PRO A 347 26.47 5.79 -13.32
C PRO A 347 25.74 5.14 -12.16
N VAL A 348 24.42 5.02 -12.24
CA VAL A 348 23.58 4.42 -11.20
C VAL A 348 22.76 3.29 -11.81
N GLN A 349 23.00 2.09 -11.35
CA GLN A 349 22.34 0.88 -11.84
C GLN A 349 21.41 0.32 -10.76
N ARG A 350 20.50 -0.59 -11.15
CA ARG A 350 19.56 -1.22 -10.21
C ARG A 350 20.30 -1.94 -9.09
N GLU A 351 19.76 -1.77 -7.90
CA GLU A 351 20.24 -2.38 -6.68
C GLU A 351 19.08 -2.98 -5.90
N THR A 352 19.40 -3.87 -4.97
CA THR A 352 18.45 -4.50 -4.07
C THR A 352 18.55 -3.97 -2.65
N TYR A 353 19.21 -2.84 -2.43
CA TYR A 353 19.22 -2.14 -1.15
C TYR A 353 18.12 -1.08 -1.09
N GLN A 354 17.74 -0.71 0.12
CA GLN A 354 16.69 0.26 0.39
C GLN A 354 17.03 1.63 -0.21
N GLY A 355 16.10 2.19 -0.97
CA GLY A 355 16.26 3.48 -1.65
C GLY A 355 16.43 3.40 -3.17
N LEU A 356 16.64 2.22 -3.72
CA LEU A 356 16.69 1.97 -5.16
C LEU A 356 15.70 0.87 -5.57
N GLY A 357 16.07 -0.02 -6.46
CA GLY A 357 15.25 -1.13 -6.92
C GLY A 357 14.76 -0.97 -8.36
N ARG A 358 13.75 -1.73 -8.74
CA ARG A 358 13.23 -1.75 -10.12
C ARG A 358 12.35 -0.54 -10.42
N PRO A 359 12.68 0.30 -11.41
CA PRO A 359 11.86 1.45 -11.79
C PRO A 359 10.75 1.06 -12.77
N TRP A 360 9.52 1.46 -12.46
CA TRP A 360 8.37 1.40 -13.38
C TRP A 360 7.81 2.77 -13.73
N THR A 361 8.08 3.80 -12.96
CA THR A 361 7.68 5.19 -13.23
C THR A 361 6.17 5.32 -13.48
N ARG A 362 5.35 4.78 -12.57
CA ARG A 362 3.89 4.76 -12.70
C ARG A 362 3.21 5.85 -11.88
N MET A 363 3.75 6.14 -10.69
CA MET A 363 3.25 7.12 -9.74
C MET A 363 4.34 8.13 -9.43
N ALA A 364 3.98 9.41 -9.44
CA ALA A 364 4.89 10.51 -9.07
C ALA A 364 4.24 11.35 -7.97
N PRO A 365 5.01 11.85 -7.00
CA PRO A 365 4.49 12.84 -6.05
C PRO A 365 4.07 14.10 -6.80
N VAL A 366 3.07 14.81 -6.27
CA VAL A 366 2.71 16.12 -6.81
C VAL A 366 3.73 17.17 -6.34
N ALA A 367 4.05 18.18 -7.16
CA ALA A 367 5.03 19.20 -6.80
C ALA A 367 4.54 20.05 -5.62
N ASP A 368 3.22 20.21 -5.48
CA ASP A 368 2.62 20.99 -4.39
C ASP A 368 3.01 20.49 -3.00
N ALA A 369 3.32 19.22 -2.87
CA ALA A 369 3.81 18.67 -1.59
C ALA A 369 5.12 19.30 -1.11
N PHE A 370 5.94 19.82 -2.03
CA PHE A 370 7.28 20.41 -1.75
C PHE A 370 7.33 21.93 -1.88
N LEU A 371 6.23 22.55 -2.32
CA LEU A 371 6.14 24.00 -2.48
C LEU A 371 5.69 24.68 -1.18
N GLU A 372 5.72 26.01 -1.16
CA GLU A 372 5.20 26.80 -0.03
C GLU A 372 3.76 26.41 0.29
N GLY A 373 3.47 26.12 1.57
CA GLY A 373 2.21 25.61 2.06
C GLY A 373 2.02 24.10 1.86
N GLY A 374 2.98 23.39 1.28
CA GLY A 374 2.97 21.93 1.13
C GLY A 374 3.47 21.21 2.38
N VAL A 375 3.15 19.93 2.50
CA VAL A 375 3.54 19.12 3.67
C VAL A 375 5.05 19.01 3.89
N TRP A 376 5.84 19.24 2.84
CA TRP A 376 7.31 19.18 2.82
C TRP A 376 7.93 20.52 2.37
N GLU A 377 7.33 21.64 2.76
CA GLU A 377 7.94 22.94 2.54
C GLU A 377 9.30 23.09 3.27
N ASP A 378 10.11 24.05 2.87
CA ASP A 378 11.52 24.14 3.29
C ASP A 378 11.70 24.28 4.81
N ASP A 379 10.86 25.06 5.48
CA ASP A 379 10.93 25.25 6.94
C ASP A 379 10.60 23.95 7.69
N VAL A 380 9.67 23.15 7.17
CA VAL A 380 9.33 21.83 7.75
C VAL A 380 10.48 20.85 7.52
N LYS A 381 11.00 20.73 6.30
CA LYS A 381 12.12 19.83 5.98
C LYS A 381 13.35 20.07 6.84
N ALA A 382 13.59 21.33 7.21
CA ALA A 382 14.77 21.72 7.99
C ALA A 382 14.81 21.12 9.40
N ILE A 383 13.66 20.75 9.97
CA ILE A 383 13.54 20.27 11.35
C ILE A 383 12.85 18.89 11.47
N ASP A 384 12.24 18.37 10.41
CA ASP A 384 11.49 17.11 10.40
C ASP A 384 12.27 15.99 9.71
N SER A 385 12.82 15.08 10.48
CA SER A 385 13.60 13.93 9.97
C SER A 385 12.78 12.95 9.12
N ARG A 386 11.44 13.03 9.15
CA ARG A 386 10.57 12.20 8.33
C ARG A 386 10.77 12.45 6.85
N TYR A 387 11.11 13.69 6.45
CA TYR A 387 11.43 14.01 5.07
C TYR A 387 12.61 13.17 4.56
N ASP A 388 13.74 13.21 5.28
CA ASP A 388 14.95 12.48 4.89
C ASP A 388 14.77 10.95 4.95
N ALA A 389 13.95 10.45 5.90
CA ALA A 389 13.64 9.04 6.03
C ALA A 389 12.45 8.57 5.16
N THR A 390 11.83 9.46 4.38
CA THR A 390 10.77 9.11 3.42
C THR A 390 11.30 9.04 1.99
N PHE A 391 12.23 9.94 1.62
CA PHE A 391 12.65 10.10 0.22
C PHE A 391 14.11 9.74 -0.01
N THR A 392 14.39 9.08 -1.13
CA THR A 392 15.74 8.99 -1.68
C THR A 392 16.04 10.27 -2.46
N LEU A 393 16.94 11.09 -1.93
CA LEU A 393 17.31 12.40 -2.50
C LEU A 393 18.67 12.36 -3.18
N ARG A 394 19.52 11.38 -2.91
CA ARG A 394 20.86 11.25 -3.47
C ARG A 394 21.07 9.87 -4.08
N TYR A 395 21.63 9.88 -5.27
CA TYR A 395 21.90 8.70 -6.07
C TYR A 395 23.42 8.52 -6.21
N HIS A 396 23.94 7.51 -5.55
CA HIS A 396 25.37 7.20 -5.55
C HIS A 396 25.73 6.32 -6.74
N THR A 397 26.92 6.55 -7.31
CA THR A 397 27.45 5.70 -8.37
C THR A 397 27.71 4.30 -7.85
N ASN A 398 27.39 3.29 -8.66
CA ASN A 398 27.70 1.89 -8.38
C ASN A 398 28.44 1.21 -9.55
N THR A 399 29.28 1.99 -10.21
CA THR A 399 30.01 1.62 -11.44
C THR A 399 31.05 0.53 -11.24
N ALA A 400 31.48 0.26 -10.03
CA ALA A 400 32.41 -0.82 -9.70
C ALA A 400 31.76 -2.20 -9.58
N LYS A 401 30.44 -2.30 -9.72
CA LYS A 401 29.74 -3.59 -9.69
C LYS A 401 30.19 -4.53 -10.80
N PRO A 402 30.30 -5.84 -10.54
CA PRO A 402 30.53 -6.83 -11.59
C PRO A 402 29.51 -6.71 -12.71
N GLY A 403 29.99 -6.58 -13.96
CA GLY A 403 29.12 -6.37 -15.13
C GLY A 403 28.81 -4.92 -15.49
N ALA A 404 29.23 -3.95 -14.68
CA ALA A 404 29.15 -2.54 -15.02
C ALA A 404 30.29 -2.17 -16.01
N ASN A 405 29.97 -1.42 -17.07
CA ASN A 405 30.92 -1.01 -18.10
C ASN A 405 31.66 0.30 -17.79
N ALA A 406 31.76 0.72 -16.55
CA ALA A 406 32.06 2.10 -16.24
C ALA A 406 33.46 2.39 -15.72
N GLY A 407 34.23 1.41 -15.31
CA GLY A 407 35.56 1.67 -14.72
C GLY A 407 35.49 2.31 -13.32
N ALA A 408 36.61 2.84 -12.84
CA ALA A 408 36.76 3.29 -11.45
C ALA A 408 36.05 4.63 -11.13
N TRP A 409 35.77 5.46 -12.13
CA TRP A 409 35.14 6.77 -11.98
C TRP A 409 34.44 7.20 -13.27
N VAL A 410 33.53 8.16 -13.17
CA VAL A 410 32.85 8.79 -14.29
C VAL A 410 33.01 10.31 -14.23
N TYR A 411 32.73 10.99 -15.33
CA TYR A 411 32.61 12.46 -15.33
C TYR A 411 31.25 12.87 -14.75
N GLY A 412 31.26 13.79 -13.82
CA GLY A 412 30.09 14.43 -13.24
C GLY A 412 29.92 15.89 -13.66
N ALA A 413 29.17 16.64 -12.87
CA ALA A 413 28.97 18.08 -13.05
C ALA A 413 30.29 18.84 -13.01
N ASN A 414 30.31 19.99 -13.71
CA ASN A 414 31.50 20.85 -13.84
C ASN A 414 32.74 20.12 -14.42
N GLY A 415 32.58 18.98 -15.10
CA GLY A 415 33.67 18.17 -15.63
C GLY A 415 34.51 17.47 -14.55
N MET A 416 34.03 17.43 -13.33
CA MET A 416 34.71 16.80 -12.19
C MET A 416 34.59 15.30 -12.23
N LYS A 417 35.52 14.61 -11.54
CA LYS A 417 35.46 13.15 -11.37
C LYS A 417 34.55 12.76 -10.24
N ILE A 418 33.81 11.67 -10.45
CA ILE A 418 33.00 11.00 -9.44
C ILE A 418 33.46 9.54 -9.36
N ASN A 419 33.96 9.12 -8.23
CA ASN A 419 34.39 7.74 -7.98
C ASN A 419 33.19 6.86 -7.67
N SER A 420 33.35 5.54 -7.83
CA SER A 420 32.30 4.59 -7.42
C SER A 420 31.97 4.75 -5.94
N GLY A 421 30.68 4.87 -5.61
CA GLY A 421 30.19 5.13 -4.26
C GLY A 421 29.93 6.60 -3.94
N GLU A 422 30.47 7.55 -4.74
CA GLU A 422 30.17 8.99 -4.57
C GLU A 422 28.84 9.37 -5.23
N VAL A 423 28.27 10.50 -4.81
CA VAL A 423 26.99 10.99 -5.32
C VAL A 423 27.10 11.44 -6.77
N TYR A 424 26.21 10.94 -7.63
CA TYR A 424 26.11 11.36 -9.03
C TYR A 424 25.00 12.39 -9.26
N PHE A 425 23.87 12.22 -8.57
CA PHE A 425 22.70 13.09 -8.72
C PHE A 425 22.04 13.34 -7.36
N SER A 426 21.61 14.60 -7.14
CA SER A 426 20.91 15.02 -5.92
C SER A 426 19.66 15.81 -6.23
N PHE A 427 18.58 15.55 -5.49
CA PHE A 427 17.54 16.55 -5.30
C PHE A 427 17.99 17.55 -4.23
N VAL A 428 17.83 18.85 -4.49
CA VAL A 428 18.26 19.94 -3.62
C VAL A 428 17.06 20.79 -3.19
N ASP A 429 17.24 21.51 -2.10
CA ASP A 429 16.25 22.43 -1.55
C ASP A 429 16.21 23.79 -2.32
N GLU A 430 15.25 24.63 -1.93
CA GLU A 430 15.03 25.95 -2.57
C GLU A 430 16.19 26.92 -2.37
N ALA A 431 16.88 26.88 -1.23
CA ALA A 431 17.98 27.80 -0.95
C ALA A 431 19.10 27.69 -1.99
N THR A 432 19.25 26.50 -2.59
CA THR A 432 20.24 26.22 -3.64
C THR A 432 19.69 26.37 -5.06
N GLU A 433 18.37 26.40 -5.25
CA GLU A 433 17.73 26.39 -6.57
C GLU A 433 18.08 27.60 -7.43
N ALA A 434 18.12 28.80 -6.84
CA ALA A 434 18.44 30.03 -7.55
C ALA A 434 19.87 30.04 -8.14
N ASN A 435 20.75 29.16 -7.64
CA ASN A 435 22.15 29.09 -8.07
C ASN A 435 22.39 27.92 -9.04
N ILE A 436 21.37 27.20 -9.46
CA ILE A 436 21.51 26.06 -10.39
C ILE A 436 21.84 26.60 -11.80
N ASP A 437 22.99 26.20 -12.31
CA ASP A 437 23.38 26.41 -13.72
C ASP A 437 22.88 25.23 -14.56
N TRP A 438 22.01 25.53 -15.51
CA TRP A 438 21.41 24.55 -16.43
C TRP A 438 22.17 24.38 -17.74
N THR A 439 23.34 25.03 -17.89
CA THR A 439 24.13 24.84 -19.11
C THR A 439 24.73 23.43 -19.17
N PRO A 440 24.74 22.76 -20.34
CA PRO A 440 25.29 21.42 -20.46
C PRO A 440 26.72 21.33 -19.96
N THR A 441 27.03 20.31 -19.18
CA THR A 441 28.40 20.03 -18.74
C THR A 441 29.12 19.28 -19.85
N LYS A 442 30.31 19.78 -20.20
CA LYS A 442 31.21 19.17 -21.18
C LYS A 442 32.54 18.78 -20.54
N ALA A 443 33.17 17.78 -21.10
CA ALA A 443 34.50 17.33 -20.72
C ALA A 443 35.34 17.02 -21.97
N MET A 444 36.67 17.21 -21.85
CA MET A 444 37.60 16.82 -22.88
C MET A 444 37.87 15.32 -22.82
N VAL A 445 37.44 14.62 -23.82
CA VAL A 445 37.43 13.17 -23.89
C VAL A 445 38.37 12.69 -24.99
N LYS A 446 39.18 11.68 -24.70
CA LYS A 446 40.07 11.06 -25.67
C LYS A 446 39.30 10.01 -26.45
N ASN A 447 39.18 10.21 -27.75
CA ASN A 447 38.53 9.29 -28.68
C ASN A 447 39.59 8.88 -29.75
N GLY A 448 40.19 7.70 -29.55
CA GLY A 448 41.35 7.26 -30.31
C GLY A 448 42.53 8.22 -30.14
N ASP A 449 43.07 8.75 -31.25
CA ASP A 449 44.17 9.71 -31.24
C ASP A 449 43.70 11.18 -31.08
N LYS A 450 42.40 11.45 -31.05
CA LYS A 450 41.82 12.80 -30.94
C LYS A 450 41.31 13.03 -29.55
N THR A 451 41.50 14.27 -29.11
CA THR A 451 40.85 14.79 -27.89
C THR A 451 39.79 15.78 -28.35
N GLU A 452 38.57 15.55 -27.98
CA GLU A 452 37.41 16.38 -28.35
C GLU A 452 36.52 16.68 -27.14
N GLU A 453 35.81 17.79 -27.23
CA GLU A 453 34.84 18.17 -26.19
C GLU A 453 33.54 17.42 -26.42
N GLN A 454 33.06 16.70 -25.40
CA GLN A 454 31.80 15.97 -25.42
C GLN A 454 30.92 16.35 -24.22
N GLU A 455 29.58 16.29 -24.39
CA GLU A 455 28.65 16.41 -23.27
C GLU A 455 28.78 15.21 -22.34
N VAL A 456 28.91 15.49 -21.06
CA VAL A 456 29.09 14.46 -20.02
C VAL A 456 27.84 13.59 -19.87
N THR A 457 26.66 14.22 -19.97
CA THR A 457 25.38 13.52 -19.93
C THR A 457 24.44 14.05 -21.00
N ARG A 458 23.57 13.21 -21.52
CA ARG A 458 22.49 13.61 -22.43
C ARG A 458 21.27 14.19 -21.70
N PHE A 459 21.26 14.12 -20.38
CA PHE A 459 20.22 14.70 -19.56
C PHE A 459 20.68 16.08 -19.10
N ASN A 460 19.87 17.09 -19.37
CA ASN A 460 20.17 18.46 -18.93
C ASN A 460 19.80 18.58 -17.46
N PHE A 461 20.60 17.96 -16.60
CA PHE A 461 20.55 18.21 -15.16
C PHE A 461 21.30 19.50 -14.85
N GLY A 462 20.84 20.20 -13.81
CA GLY A 462 21.52 21.37 -13.29
C GLY A 462 22.84 21.00 -12.61
N LYS A 463 23.66 22.00 -12.39
CA LYS A 463 24.92 21.90 -11.64
C LYS A 463 25.07 23.09 -10.71
N LEU A 464 25.78 22.89 -9.63
CA LEU A 464 26.13 23.94 -8.66
C LEU A 464 27.66 24.15 -8.66
N PRO A 465 28.15 25.39 -8.46
CA PRO A 465 29.57 25.66 -8.42
C PRO A 465 30.31 24.81 -7.38
N GLY A 466 31.41 24.18 -7.80
CA GLY A 466 32.28 23.40 -6.90
C GLY A 466 31.75 22.01 -6.54
N ARG A 467 30.58 21.56 -7.06
CA ARG A 467 30.05 20.22 -6.84
C ARG A 467 30.28 19.33 -8.06
N ALA A 468 30.54 18.04 -7.80
CA ALA A 468 30.70 17.03 -8.85
C ALA A 468 29.37 16.39 -9.26
N ASP A 469 28.38 16.34 -8.37
CA ASP A 469 27.07 15.78 -8.63
C ASP A 469 26.19 16.73 -9.43
N PHE A 470 25.35 16.16 -10.27
CA PHE A 470 24.25 16.88 -10.92
C PHE A 470 23.11 17.11 -9.93
N VAL A 471 22.34 18.18 -10.16
CA VAL A 471 21.29 18.58 -9.23
C VAL A 471 19.96 18.90 -9.92
N ARG A 472 18.87 18.75 -9.18
CA ARG A 472 17.54 19.23 -9.50
C ARG A 472 16.83 19.66 -8.23
N SER A 473 16.04 20.74 -8.28
CA SER A 473 15.19 21.11 -7.16
C SER A 473 14.02 20.17 -7.01
N VAL A 474 13.63 19.85 -5.78
CA VAL A 474 12.40 19.10 -5.49
C VAL A 474 11.14 19.88 -5.90
N LYS A 475 11.25 21.20 -6.04
CA LYS A 475 10.13 22.09 -6.42
C LYS A 475 9.77 22.04 -7.89
N ASN A 476 10.67 21.57 -8.74
CA ASN A 476 10.44 21.48 -10.19
C ASN A 476 10.53 20.03 -10.69
N ILE A 477 10.04 19.10 -9.92
CA ILE A 477 9.91 17.68 -10.31
C ILE A 477 9.01 17.53 -11.53
N SER A 478 9.22 16.45 -12.26
CA SER A 478 8.41 16.11 -13.44
C SER A 478 7.84 14.69 -13.29
N ARG A 479 6.92 14.32 -14.17
CA ARG A 479 6.39 12.95 -14.24
C ARG A 479 7.48 11.88 -14.50
N LYS A 480 8.69 12.31 -14.87
CA LYS A 480 9.81 11.43 -15.18
C LYS A 480 10.93 11.43 -14.14
N CYS A 481 11.08 12.50 -13.35
CA CYS A 481 12.17 12.64 -12.37
C CYS A 481 11.65 13.31 -11.10
N TYR A 482 11.64 12.57 -10.01
CA TYR A 482 11.07 12.94 -8.72
C TYR A 482 11.71 12.12 -7.58
N PRO A 483 11.70 12.58 -6.31
CA PRO A 483 12.14 11.77 -5.18
C PRO A 483 11.31 10.49 -5.05
N ILE A 484 11.97 9.33 -4.93
CA ILE A 484 11.30 8.03 -4.74
C ILE A 484 11.09 7.76 -3.25
N ASN A 485 10.04 7.01 -2.93
CA ASN A 485 9.73 6.62 -1.56
C ASN A 485 10.72 5.56 -1.05
N TRP A 486 11.54 5.97 -0.08
CA TRP A 486 12.54 5.12 0.53
C TRP A 486 11.91 4.08 1.48
N LYS A 487 10.83 4.44 2.19
CA LYS A 487 10.23 3.61 3.24
C LYS A 487 9.81 2.23 2.74
N ILE A 488 9.13 2.19 1.59
CA ILE A 488 8.56 0.97 1.01
C ILE A 488 9.48 0.27 0.01
N SER A 489 10.68 0.82 -0.24
CA SER A 489 11.58 0.28 -1.24
C SER A 489 12.17 -1.08 -0.84
N ILE A 490 12.73 -1.76 -1.84
CA ILE A 490 13.30 -3.10 -1.67
C ILE A 490 14.47 -3.10 -0.67
N ALA A 491 14.61 -4.21 0.06
CA ALA A 491 15.87 -4.61 0.68
C ALA A 491 15.96 -6.13 0.65
N ARG A 492 17.06 -6.68 0.08
CA ARG A 492 17.29 -8.13 -0.02
C ARG A 492 18.69 -8.47 0.41
N THR A 493 18.83 -9.60 1.08
CA THR A 493 20.11 -10.14 1.56
C THR A 493 20.52 -11.42 0.82
N ASP A 494 19.62 -12.01 0.04
CA ASP A 494 19.81 -13.25 -0.71
C ASP A 494 20.45 -13.03 -2.11
N THR A 495 21.02 -11.85 -2.36
CA THR A 495 21.69 -11.53 -3.60
C THR A 495 23.21 -11.64 -3.42
N ASP A 496 23.90 -12.03 -4.49
CA ASP A 496 25.36 -12.02 -4.55
C ASP A 496 25.95 -10.66 -4.94
N ASN A 497 25.12 -9.60 -4.91
CA ASN A 497 25.44 -8.26 -5.41
C ASN A 497 25.85 -8.24 -6.91
N SER A 498 25.65 -9.33 -7.64
CA SER A 498 25.86 -9.31 -9.09
C SER A 498 24.72 -8.53 -9.76
N PHE A 499 25.03 -7.88 -10.87
CA PHE A 499 24.11 -7.04 -11.62
C PHE A 499 22.84 -7.77 -12.11
N ASN A 500 22.84 -9.09 -12.15
CA ASN A 500 21.78 -9.91 -12.71
C ASN A 500 20.93 -10.64 -11.67
N ASN A 501 21.27 -10.58 -10.37
CA ASN A 501 20.60 -11.38 -9.37
C ASN A 501 19.54 -10.56 -8.62
N PHE A 502 18.28 -10.96 -8.75
CA PHE A 502 17.08 -10.40 -8.07
C PHE A 502 16.83 -8.89 -8.20
N VAL A 503 17.58 -8.15 -9.03
CA VAL A 503 17.40 -6.70 -9.21
C VAL A 503 16.03 -6.31 -9.79
N ASN A 504 15.28 -7.27 -10.30
CA ASN A 504 13.92 -7.13 -10.83
C ASN A 504 12.86 -7.82 -9.96
N GLY A 505 13.25 -8.42 -8.86
CA GLY A 505 12.35 -9.19 -8.00
C GLY A 505 11.45 -8.32 -7.13
N GLY A 506 10.42 -8.93 -6.56
CA GLY A 506 9.63 -8.35 -5.49
C GLY A 506 10.46 -8.11 -4.22
N SER A 507 9.97 -7.28 -3.33
CA SER A 507 10.59 -7.03 -2.04
C SER A 507 10.23 -8.14 -1.05
N PRO A 508 11.20 -8.73 -0.34
CA PRO A 508 10.93 -9.67 0.75
C PRO A 508 10.56 -8.97 2.06
N ARG A 509 10.56 -7.64 2.07
CA ARG A 509 10.16 -6.86 3.23
C ARG A 509 8.67 -7.01 3.49
N PRO A 510 8.21 -7.02 4.75
CA PRO A 510 6.80 -6.94 5.06
C PRO A 510 6.23 -5.59 4.57
N TRP A 511 4.95 -5.59 4.18
CA TRP A 511 4.22 -4.35 4.01
C TRP A 511 3.55 -3.97 5.33
N ASN A 512 3.86 -2.80 5.86
CA ASN A 512 3.29 -2.31 7.10
C ASN A 512 1.81 -1.91 6.89
N VAL A 513 0.89 -2.58 7.59
CA VAL A 513 -0.56 -2.37 7.47
C VAL A 513 -1.10 -1.48 8.58
N ALA A 514 -0.54 -1.62 9.79
CA ALA A 514 -0.97 -0.85 10.96
C ALA A 514 0.23 -0.49 11.84
N LYS A 515 0.30 0.77 12.26
CA LYS A 515 1.36 1.32 13.11
C LYS A 515 0.80 1.87 14.41
N PHE A 516 1.54 1.72 15.51
CA PHE A 516 1.16 2.25 16.81
C PHE A 516 1.05 3.79 16.82
N SER A 517 1.86 4.48 15.99
CA SER A 517 1.79 5.94 15.83
C SER A 517 0.41 6.44 15.40
N GLU A 518 -0.38 5.60 14.71
CA GLU A 518 -1.72 6.00 14.24
C GLU A 518 -2.69 6.29 15.40
N PHE A 519 -2.52 5.67 16.56
CA PHE A 519 -3.34 5.99 17.75
C PHE A 519 -3.26 7.46 18.13
N TYR A 520 -2.06 8.05 18.10
CA TYR A 520 -1.86 9.45 18.42
C TYR A 520 -2.60 10.38 17.46
N LEU A 521 -2.59 10.04 16.15
CA LEU A 521 -3.27 10.85 15.13
C LEU A 521 -4.80 10.65 15.16
N ILE A 522 -5.29 9.45 15.49
CA ILE A 522 -6.72 9.21 15.74
C ILE A 522 -7.19 10.02 16.95
N ALA A 523 -6.44 9.94 18.05
CA ALA A 523 -6.79 10.69 19.27
C ALA A 523 -6.74 12.20 19.04
N ALA A 524 -5.73 12.70 18.32
CA ALA A 524 -5.61 14.12 17.98
C ALA A 524 -6.78 14.60 17.12
N GLU A 525 -7.13 13.86 16.06
CA GLU A 525 -8.23 14.20 15.18
C GLU A 525 -9.58 14.20 15.90
N ALA A 526 -9.84 13.17 16.71
CA ALA A 526 -11.03 13.11 17.55
C ALA A 526 -11.07 14.26 18.56
N ALA A 527 -9.94 14.61 19.17
CA ALA A 527 -9.84 15.73 20.11
C ALA A 527 -10.15 17.07 19.42
N VAL A 528 -9.68 17.31 18.20
CA VAL A 528 -10.05 18.49 17.39
C VAL A 528 -11.57 18.56 17.21
N LYS A 529 -12.20 17.45 16.84
CA LYS A 529 -13.67 17.36 16.63
C LYS A 529 -14.47 17.54 17.92
N LEU A 530 -13.88 17.26 19.06
CA LEU A 530 -14.45 17.43 20.39
C LEU A 530 -14.17 18.84 20.99
N GLY A 531 -13.42 19.70 20.30
CA GLY A 531 -13.01 21.00 20.80
C GLY A 531 -11.93 20.94 21.90
N LYS A 532 -11.22 19.82 22.04
CA LYS A 532 -10.16 19.57 23.03
C LYS A 532 -8.77 19.89 22.43
N ASN A 533 -8.53 21.16 22.12
CA ASN A 533 -7.32 21.56 21.43
C ASN A 533 -6.02 21.20 22.17
N ALA A 534 -6.02 21.31 23.52
CA ALA A 534 -4.85 20.95 24.32
C ALA A 534 -4.50 19.46 24.20
N ASP A 535 -5.50 18.58 24.23
CA ASP A 535 -5.33 17.14 24.06
C ASP A 535 -4.80 16.83 22.64
N ALA A 536 -5.37 17.48 21.62
CA ALA A 536 -4.92 17.34 20.24
C ALA A 536 -3.44 17.71 20.10
N LYS A 537 -3.05 18.84 20.66
CA LYS A 537 -1.65 19.34 20.65
C LYS A 537 -0.70 18.39 21.39
N GLU A 538 -1.13 17.84 22.55
CA GLU A 538 -0.36 16.84 23.28
C GLU A 538 -0.07 15.61 22.42
N MET A 539 -1.11 15.02 21.82
CA MET A 539 -0.98 13.80 21.00
C MET A 539 -0.05 14.03 19.80
N VAL A 540 -0.23 15.10 19.06
CA VAL A 540 0.61 15.44 17.90
C VAL A 540 2.06 15.67 18.32
N ASN A 541 2.30 16.36 19.43
CA ASN A 541 3.65 16.71 19.88
C ASN A 541 4.48 15.49 20.28
N VAL A 542 3.87 14.37 20.67
CA VAL A 542 4.61 13.12 20.87
C VAL A 542 5.30 12.67 19.59
N LEU A 543 4.57 12.68 18.46
CA LEU A 543 5.13 12.28 17.17
C LEU A 543 6.11 13.34 16.62
N ARG A 544 5.79 14.62 16.79
CA ARG A 544 6.65 15.72 16.36
C ARG A 544 7.97 15.76 17.14
N ALA A 545 7.96 15.47 18.43
CA ALA A 545 9.19 15.31 19.20
C ALA A 545 10.09 14.20 18.67
N ARG A 546 9.50 13.05 18.30
CA ARG A 546 10.25 11.97 17.65
C ARG A 546 10.77 12.39 16.27
N ALA A 547 9.95 13.08 15.49
CA ALA A 547 10.31 13.57 14.16
C ALA A 547 11.49 14.56 14.18
N GLY A 548 11.68 15.32 15.25
CA GLY A 548 12.84 16.19 15.42
C GLY A 548 14.17 15.47 15.67
N LYS A 549 14.16 14.16 15.92
CA LYS A 549 15.39 13.38 16.18
C LYS A 549 16.04 12.93 14.89
N MET A 550 17.09 13.64 14.48
CA MET A 550 17.85 13.39 13.26
C MET A 550 19.08 12.54 13.56
N THR A 551 18.93 11.24 13.58
CA THR A 551 20.00 10.27 13.87
C THR A 551 20.47 9.50 12.64
N PHE A 552 19.94 9.84 11.48
CA PHE A 552 20.13 9.13 10.23
C PHE A 552 20.46 10.09 9.10
N ASN A 553 21.39 9.74 8.25
CA ASN A 553 21.87 10.57 7.16
C ASN A 553 22.06 9.77 5.87
N GLN A 554 20.96 9.23 5.32
CA GLN A 554 21.03 8.48 4.05
C GLN A 554 21.33 9.38 2.84
N ASN A 555 20.92 10.63 2.91
CA ASN A 555 21.02 11.59 1.82
C ASN A 555 22.18 12.57 2.00
N ASP A 556 23.02 12.41 3.04
CA ASP A 556 24.14 13.28 3.41
C ASP A 556 23.77 14.77 3.64
N ASN A 557 22.46 15.05 3.80
CA ASN A 557 21.96 16.40 4.02
C ASN A 557 21.38 16.61 5.43
N VAL A 558 21.38 15.59 6.24
CA VAL A 558 20.99 15.61 7.66
C VAL A 558 22.20 15.26 8.51
N ALA A 559 22.51 16.09 9.48
CA ALA A 559 23.59 15.76 10.40
C ALA A 559 23.17 14.65 11.38
N VAL A 560 24.04 13.69 11.56
CA VAL A 560 23.83 12.56 12.49
C VAL A 560 23.83 13.08 13.93
N ASN A 561 22.88 12.57 14.76
CA ASN A 561 22.71 12.89 16.18
C ASN A 561 22.37 14.36 16.50
N ILE A 562 21.57 15.00 15.66
CA ILE A 562 20.93 16.27 15.98
C ILE A 562 19.56 16.02 16.59
N ASP A 563 19.24 16.68 17.68
CA ASP A 563 17.92 16.67 18.31
C ASP A 563 17.26 18.05 18.16
N LYS A 564 16.27 18.13 17.27
CA LYS A 564 15.39 19.27 17.02
C LYS A 564 13.99 19.05 17.58
N SER A 565 13.83 18.17 18.54
CA SER A 565 12.52 17.86 19.14
C SER A 565 11.83 19.10 19.71
N ALA A 566 12.59 19.99 20.35
CA ALA A 566 12.05 21.23 20.91
C ALA A 566 11.60 22.20 19.80
N GLU A 567 12.33 22.29 18.70
CA GLU A 567 11.97 23.13 17.53
C GLU A 567 10.69 22.59 16.87
N MET A 568 10.60 21.26 16.68
CA MET A 568 9.41 20.60 16.14
C MET A 568 8.16 20.86 17.00
N ILE A 569 8.28 20.77 18.33
CA ILE A 569 7.18 21.09 19.25
C ILE A 569 6.83 22.57 19.17
N ALA A 570 7.80 23.45 19.15
CA ALA A 570 7.59 24.90 19.08
C ALA A 570 6.90 25.35 17.77
N ALA A 571 7.17 24.63 16.67
CA ALA A 571 6.52 24.87 15.38
C ALA A 571 5.10 24.30 15.28
N THR A 572 4.56 23.70 16.35
CA THR A 572 3.16 23.25 16.39
C THR A 572 2.25 24.46 16.65
N PRO A 573 1.25 24.71 15.78
CA PRO A 573 0.36 25.86 15.95
C PRO A 573 -0.40 25.81 17.29
N ASP A 574 -0.82 27.00 17.77
CA ASP A 574 -1.59 27.08 19.03
C ASP A 574 -2.99 26.47 18.89
N VAL A 575 -3.57 26.57 17.71
CA VAL A 575 -4.85 25.93 17.37
C VAL A 575 -4.60 24.90 16.27
N ILE A 576 -4.97 23.66 16.56
CA ILE A 576 -4.88 22.54 15.63
C ILE A 576 -6.23 22.35 14.96
N ASP A 577 -6.23 22.31 13.65
CA ASP A 577 -7.40 21.98 12.82
C ASP A 577 -7.24 20.65 12.08
N ILE A 578 -8.23 20.28 11.30
CA ILE A 578 -8.25 19.03 10.54
C ILE A 578 -7.20 19.04 9.42
N ASP A 579 -6.93 20.21 8.82
CA ASP A 579 -5.92 20.31 7.76
C ASP A 579 -4.52 20.06 8.30
N PHE A 580 -4.21 20.61 9.49
CA PHE A 580 -2.95 20.32 10.18
C PHE A 580 -2.82 18.82 10.54
N ILE A 581 -3.91 18.17 11.01
CA ILE A 581 -3.90 16.72 11.29
C ILE A 581 -3.66 15.92 10.00
N LEU A 582 -4.28 16.30 8.89
CA LEU A 582 -4.07 15.65 7.61
C LEU A 582 -2.62 15.81 7.10
N ASP A 583 -1.99 16.95 7.35
CA ASP A 583 -0.58 17.16 7.03
C ASP A 583 0.34 16.30 7.92
N GLU A 584 0.06 16.19 9.22
CA GLU A 584 0.82 15.29 10.10
C GLU A 584 0.63 13.82 9.72
N ARG A 585 -0.59 13.41 9.31
CA ARG A 585 -0.84 12.06 8.77
C ARG A 585 -0.07 11.82 7.48
N SER A 586 -0.01 12.80 6.58
CA SER A 586 0.79 12.71 5.36
C SER A 586 2.28 12.53 5.67
N ARG A 587 2.86 13.33 6.58
CA ARG A 587 4.27 13.18 6.99
C ARG A 587 4.56 11.81 7.61
N GLU A 588 3.63 11.25 8.36
CA GLU A 588 3.78 9.97 9.05
C GLU A 588 3.61 8.76 8.10
N PHE A 589 2.66 8.85 7.15
CA PHE A 589 2.21 7.72 6.34
C PHE A 589 2.37 7.92 4.83
N TRP A 590 3.14 8.89 4.38
CA TRP A 590 3.35 9.21 2.96
C TRP A 590 3.57 7.96 2.11
N GLY A 591 2.71 7.75 1.08
CA GLY A 591 2.85 6.67 0.11
C GLY A 591 2.67 5.26 0.69
N GLU A 592 2.01 5.09 1.84
CA GLU A 592 1.79 3.79 2.48
C GLU A 592 0.35 3.24 2.29
N GLY A 593 -0.48 3.92 1.49
CA GLY A 593 -1.85 3.50 1.22
C GLY A 593 -2.90 4.03 2.21
N TYR A 594 -2.64 5.14 2.86
CA TYR A 594 -3.58 5.76 3.81
C TYR A 594 -4.34 6.94 3.20
N ARG A 595 -3.73 7.65 2.23
CA ARG A 595 -4.14 9.02 1.90
C ARG A 595 -5.56 9.13 1.36
N TRP A 596 -5.96 8.27 0.43
CA TRP A 596 -7.31 8.33 -0.12
C TRP A 596 -8.40 8.15 0.95
N PHE A 597 -8.22 7.18 1.86
CA PHE A 597 -9.15 6.97 2.97
C PHE A 597 -9.23 8.19 3.91
N ASP A 598 -8.10 8.85 4.20
CA ASP A 598 -8.07 10.04 5.03
C ASP A 598 -8.86 11.19 4.41
N LEU A 599 -8.65 11.44 3.12
CA LEU A 599 -9.31 12.51 2.37
C LEU A 599 -10.81 12.26 2.18
N VAL A 600 -11.20 11.00 1.91
CA VAL A 600 -12.61 10.62 1.75
C VAL A 600 -13.34 10.68 3.08
N ARG A 601 -12.75 10.15 4.15
CA ARG A 601 -13.32 10.15 5.50
C ARG A 601 -13.59 11.56 5.99
N THR A 602 -12.60 12.45 5.90
CA THR A 602 -12.70 13.85 6.33
C THR A 602 -13.45 14.74 5.34
N GLN A 603 -13.82 14.18 4.19
CA GLN A 603 -14.45 14.88 3.06
C GLN A 603 -13.61 16.05 2.50
N LYS A 604 -12.29 15.99 2.66
CA LYS A 604 -11.35 16.99 2.18
C LYS A 604 -10.76 16.67 0.79
N TRP A 605 -11.17 15.58 0.15
CA TRP A 605 -10.56 15.13 -1.10
C TRP A 605 -10.65 16.18 -2.21
N THR A 606 -11.85 16.71 -2.49
CA THR A 606 -12.03 17.75 -3.51
C THR A 606 -11.27 19.03 -3.16
N GLU A 607 -11.28 19.44 -1.89
CA GLU A 607 -10.62 20.66 -1.45
C GLU A 607 -9.10 20.58 -1.64
N ARG A 608 -8.47 19.47 -1.21
CA ARG A 608 -7.01 19.32 -1.19
C ARG A 608 -6.41 18.79 -2.49
N ALA A 609 -7.15 18.00 -3.26
CA ALA A 609 -6.62 17.27 -4.41
C ALA A 609 -7.16 17.75 -5.77
N LYS A 610 -8.10 18.69 -5.82
CA LYS A 610 -8.73 19.17 -7.08
C LYS A 610 -7.72 19.74 -8.07
N THR A 611 -6.71 20.42 -7.60
CA THR A 611 -5.64 20.96 -8.45
C THR A 611 -4.29 20.54 -7.92
N TYR A 612 -3.38 20.28 -8.83
CA TYR A 612 -1.98 20.00 -8.48
C TYR A 612 -1.05 20.49 -9.60
N ARG A 613 0.22 20.67 -9.27
CA ARG A 613 1.26 21.07 -10.20
C ARG A 613 2.29 19.95 -10.38
N ILE A 614 2.79 19.77 -11.58
CA ILE A 614 3.87 18.85 -11.91
C ILE A 614 4.49 19.23 -13.26
N GLY A 615 5.77 18.93 -13.46
CA GLY A 615 6.43 19.07 -14.77
C GLY A 615 6.06 17.97 -15.75
N GLY A 616 6.39 18.15 -17.02
CA GLY A 616 6.02 17.25 -18.12
C GLY A 616 6.70 15.87 -18.07
N ASN A 617 6.76 15.22 -19.23
CA ASN A 617 7.20 13.82 -19.37
C ASN A 617 8.71 13.65 -19.64
N GLY A 618 9.46 14.75 -19.74
CA GLY A 618 10.90 14.76 -20.02
C GLY A 618 11.74 15.01 -18.77
N PHE A 619 13.04 14.70 -18.85
CA PHE A 619 14.01 15.06 -17.83
C PHE A 619 14.26 16.56 -17.75
N THR A 620 14.07 17.26 -18.86
CA THR A 620 14.24 18.71 -18.97
C THR A 620 12.98 19.50 -18.69
N ASP A 621 11.86 18.81 -18.44
CA ASP A 621 10.55 19.46 -18.22
C ASP A 621 10.46 19.91 -16.76
N THR A 622 11.10 21.02 -16.46
CA THR A 622 11.16 21.63 -15.11
C THR A 622 10.06 22.64 -14.86
N THR A 623 9.37 23.07 -15.93
CA THR A 623 8.23 24.00 -15.81
C THR A 623 7.02 23.25 -15.28
N LEU A 624 6.48 23.73 -14.15
CA LEU A 624 5.28 23.18 -13.57
C LEU A 624 4.04 23.60 -14.36
N GLU A 625 3.20 22.62 -14.66
CA GLU A 625 1.88 22.82 -15.22
C GLU A 625 0.83 22.55 -14.13
N THR A 626 -0.23 23.37 -14.10
CA THR A 626 -1.37 23.13 -13.21
C THR A 626 -2.34 22.20 -13.89
N VAL A 627 -2.64 21.10 -13.22
CA VAL A 627 -3.62 20.09 -13.64
C VAL A 627 -4.84 20.15 -12.74
N THR A 628 -6.03 20.04 -13.32
CA THR A 628 -7.29 20.00 -12.59
C THR A 628 -7.92 18.62 -12.68
N ARG A 629 -8.37 18.09 -11.56
CA ARG A 629 -9.12 16.85 -11.43
C ARG A 629 -10.61 17.13 -11.36
N ASP A 630 -11.40 16.26 -11.94
CA ASP A 630 -12.84 16.23 -11.75
C ASP A 630 -13.20 15.21 -10.65
N ILE A 631 -13.52 15.70 -9.46
CA ILE A 631 -13.83 14.89 -8.28
C ILE A 631 -15.27 15.15 -7.85
N PRO A 632 -16.26 14.56 -8.54
CA PRO A 632 -17.66 14.72 -8.14
C PRO A 632 -17.95 14.00 -6.82
N ALA A 633 -18.90 14.49 -6.05
CA ALA A 633 -19.27 13.94 -4.75
C ALA A 633 -19.57 12.42 -4.78
N GLY A 634 -20.14 11.93 -5.88
CA GLY A 634 -20.44 10.49 -6.05
C GLY A 634 -19.18 9.60 -6.14
N TYR A 635 -18.00 10.19 -6.44
CA TYR A 635 -16.73 9.45 -6.58
C TYR A 635 -16.04 9.18 -5.22
N TYR A 636 -16.59 9.73 -4.14
CA TYR A 636 -16.23 9.35 -2.78
C TYR A 636 -16.58 7.88 -2.45
N LEU A 637 -17.38 7.25 -3.30
CA LEU A 637 -17.57 5.80 -3.34
C LEU A 637 -17.02 5.27 -4.66
N ARG A 638 -16.29 4.17 -4.61
CA ARG A 638 -15.80 3.49 -5.82
C ARG A 638 -16.93 2.69 -6.48
N PRO A 639 -16.87 2.42 -7.80
CA PRO A 639 -17.87 1.58 -8.47
C PRO A 639 -17.78 0.14 -7.96
N ILE A 640 -18.93 -0.54 -7.90
CA ILE A 640 -18.97 -2.00 -7.73
C ILE A 640 -18.30 -2.63 -8.95
N PRO A 641 -17.39 -3.58 -8.77
CA PRO A 641 -16.65 -4.19 -9.88
C PRO A 641 -17.58 -4.84 -10.91
N GLN A 642 -17.28 -4.68 -12.19
CA GLN A 642 -18.07 -5.28 -13.28
C GLN A 642 -18.18 -6.79 -13.14
N GLY A 643 -17.08 -7.48 -12.75
CA GLY A 643 -17.09 -8.92 -12.53
C GLY A 643 -18.08 -9.38 -11.46
N GLN A 644 -18.33 -8.55 -10.43
CA GLN A 644 -19.39 -8.83 -9.45
C GLN A 644 -20.77 -8.76 -10.10
N LEU A 645 -21.04 -7.67 -10.85
CA LEU A 645 -22.32 -7.49 -11.52
C LEU A 645 -22.60 -8.58 -12.54
N ASP A 646 -21.60 -8.98 -13.30
CA ASP A 646 -21.73 -10.04 -14.30
C ASP A 646 -22.01 -11.40 -13.66
N GLY A 647 -21.37 -11.67 -12.51
CA GLY A 647 -21.52 -12.92 -11.78
C GLY A 647 -22.88 -13.11 -11.08
N MET A 648 -23.65 -12.04 -10.86
CA MET A 648 -24.93 -12.13 -10.15
C MET A 648 -26.08 -12.66 -11.06
N GLU A 649 -26.94 -13.49 -10.50
CA GLU A 649 -28.18 -13.97 -11.11
C GLU A 649 -29.33 -13.02 -10.79
N MET A 650 -29.28 -11.83 -11.39
CA MET A 650 -30.23 -10.75 -11.18
C MET A 650 -30.62 -10.14 -12.54
N THR A 651 -31.75 -9.45 -12.61
CA THR A 651 -32.17 -8.73 -13.80
C THR A 651 -31.22 -7.57 -14.10
N ALA A 652 -31.23 -7.06 -15.33
CA ALA A 652 -30.40 -5.91 -15.71
C ALA A 652 -30.73 -4.66 -14.87
N GLU A 653 -32.01 -4.46 -14.52
CA GLU A 653 -32.43 -3.36 -13.67
C GLU A 653 -31.91 -3.49 -12.23
N GLU A 654 -31.99 -4.70 -11.65
CA GLU A 654 -31.46 -4.96 -10.31
C GLU A 654 -29.95 -4.76 -10.26
N LYS A 655 -29.19 -5.20 -11.27
CA LYS A 655 -27.74 -4.98 -11.39
C LYS A 655 -27.42 -3.47 -11.52
N ALA A 656 -28.17 -2.75 -12.32
CA ALA A 656 -28.01 -1.31 -12.44
C ALA A 656 -28.28 -0.60 -11.10
N ASN A 657 -29.33 -1.04 -10.38
CA ASN A 657 -29.63 -0.53 -9.05
C ASN A 657 -28.64 -0.99 -7.97
N TYR A 658 -27.91 -2.08 -8.17
CA TYR A 658 -26.86 -2.52 -7.27
C TYR A 658 -25.62 -1.65 -7.36
N GLN A 659 -25.34 -1.04 -8.50
CA GLN A 659 -24.21 -0.15 -8.72
C GLN A 659 -24.37 1.18 -7.96
N ASN A 660 -23.24 1.78 -7.53
CA ASN A 660 -23.21 3.13 -6.99
C ASN A 660 -23.71 4.14 -8.03
N PRO A 661 -24.58 5.11 -7.65
CA PRO A 661 -25.29 5.98 -8.60
C PRO A 661 -24.39 6.73 -9.59
N ALA A 662 -23.21 7.18 -9.16
CA ALA A 662 -22.26 7.90 -10.01
C ALA A 662 -21.71 7.07 -11.19
N TYR A 663 -21.90 5.75 -11.18
CA TYR A 663 -21.37 4.81 -12.18
C TYR A 663 -22.47 4.00 -12.88
N ARG A 664 -23.71 4.42 -12.75
CA ARG A 664 -24.82 3.84 -13.52
C ARG A 664 -24.79 4.41 -14.93
N ASN A 665 -24.75 3.54 -15.93
CA ASN A 665 -24.88 3.92 -17.34
C ASN A 665 -26.34 4.05 -17.74
#